data_e772c2477906663037819450b242d0b0
#
_entry.id   e772c2477906663037819450b242d0b0
#
_cell.length_a   1.000
_cell.length_b   1.000
_cell.length_c   1.000
_cell.angle_alpha   90.00
_cell.angle_beta   90.00
_cell.angle_gamma   90.00
#
_symmetry.space_group_name_H-M   'P 1'
#
loop_
_entity.id
_entity.type
_entity.pdbx_description
1 polymer ?
#
loop_
_entity_poly.entity_id
_entity_poly.type
_entity_poly.pdbx_seq_one_letter_code
_entity_poly.pdbx_strand_id
1 'polypeptide(L)'
;MSDNNKPKINVPRFNLTWLYVIIALIFAFLYFSGDEGSATKEVNYTEFQEMVSKGYADKIVAYDNNAVEMYIKPDHIVDVFKKDASKVGRSPSINVQIGSMEALDKFLDEQTKEGNFTGSIQYEKKSDYFSIILWNVLPFVFLIGIWMFAMRRMGGGGGAGGGSNVFNVGRSKAQLFEKGTNRITFKDVAGQAAAKQEVQEIVDFLKQPQKYTELGGKIPKGALLVGPPGTGKTLLAKAVAGEADVPFFSISGSDFVEMFVGVGASRVRDLFRQAKEKSPCIIFIDEIDAVGRARGKNPSMGGNDERENTLNQLLTEMDGFGSNSGVIILAATNRVDILDKALLRAGRFDRQIYVDLPDLNERKEVFGVHLKPLKLDSNVDVDLLARQTPGFSGADIANVCNEAALIAARHQKKSVDKDDFLAAIDRIVGGLEKKTKVMTAAEKRAIALHEAGHATISWFLEHANPLIKVTIVPRGRALGAAWYLPEERQITTKEQMLDEMCATLGGRAAEEIFIGHISTGAMNDLERVTKQAYGMIAYAGMSDKLPNLCYYNSNEDYSFTKPYSEHTAELIDQEVQHMINEQYMRAKALLQEHSEGHNQLAQLLIDREVIFAEDVEKIFGKRPWTSRSEEIMAANEQLLETKQLENKQENTDGENNSSSENNTPSQEENQEKEEA
;
A
#
# COMPACT_ATOMS: atom_id res chain seq x y z
N MET A 1 -42.30 16.49 -38.41
CA MET A 1 -42.56 17.94 -38.49
C MET A 1 -42.79 18.46 -37.08
N SER A 2 -41.81 19.10 -36.51
CA SER A 2 -41.91 20.32 -35.68
C SER A 2 -40.47 20.74 -35.34
N ASP A 3 -40.00 21.72 -36.12
CA ASP A 3 -38.77 22.50 -35.90
C ASP A 3 -38.88 23.26 -34.57
N ASN A 4 -37.91 23.13 -33.74
CA ASN A 4 -37.69 24.00 -32.58
C ASN A 4 -36.41 24.79 -32.77
N ASN A 5 -36.51 25.84 -33.58
CA ASN A 5 -35.48 26.82 -33.83
C ASN A 5 -35.45 27.84 -32.67
N LYS A 6 -34.54 27.63 -31.69
CA LYS A 6 -34.23 28.64 -30.67
C LYS A 6 -33.09 29.52 -31.16
N PRO A 7 -33.23 30.87 -31.14
CA PRO A 7 -32.19 31.76 -31.60
C PRO A 7 -30.92 31.65 -30.72
N LYS A 8 -29.78 31.40 -31.37
CA LYS A 8 -28.46 31.47 -30.72
C LYS A 8 -28.13 32.94 -30.46
N ILE A 9 -28.14 33.35 -29.19
CA ILE A 9 -27.61 34.65 -28.77
C ILE A 9 -26.09 34.56 -28.90
N ASN A 10 -25.54 35.29 -29.90
CA ASN A 10 -24.11 35.50 -30.03
C ASN A 10 -23.65 36.47 -28.95
N VAL A 11 -23.09 35.95 -27.85
CA VAL A 11 -22.37 36.76 -26.88
C VAL A 11 -21.02 37.13 -27.50
N PRO A 12 -20.66 38.42 -27.62
CA PRO A 12 -19.37 38.81 -28.17
C PRO A 12 -18.26 38.23 -27.30
N ARG A 13 -17.38 37.42 -27.90
CA ARG A 13 -16.18 36.91 -27.23
C ARG A 13 -15.25 38.10 -27.01
N PHE A 14 -15.13 38.54 -25.78
CA PHE A 14 -14.14 39.53 -25.35
C PHE A 14 -12.74 38.97 -25.63
N ASN A 15 -12.11 39.55 -26.68
CA ASN A 15 -10.77 39.13 -27.09
C ASN A 15 -9.78 39.81 -26.12
N LEU A 16 -9.11 39.03 -25.28
CA LEU A 16 -8.18 39.51 -24.24
C LEU A 16 -7.07 40.42 -24.83
N THR A 17 -6.84 40.35 -26.13
CA THR A 17 -5.91 41.22 -26.89
C THR A 17 -6.28 42.70 -26.76
N TRP A 18 -7.56 43.06 -26.69
CA TRP A 18 -8.01 44.43 -26.49
C TRP A 18 -7.66 44.98 -25.12
N LEU A 19 -7.59 44.14 -24.08
CA LEU A 19 -7.15 44.54 -22.74
C LEU A 19 -5.68 44.98 -22.76
N TYR A 20 -4.83 44.29 -23.51
CA TYR A 20 -3.41 44.68 -23.67
C TYR A 20 -3.25 45.97 -24.44
N VAL A 21 -4.07 46.17 -25.46
CA VAL A 21 -4.08 47.42 -26.23
C VAL A 21 -4.52 48.61 -25.38
N ILE A 22 -5.54 48.44 -24.53
CA ILE A 22 -6.00 49.46 -23.60
C ILE A 22 -4.93 49.78 -22.56
N ILE A 23 -4.28 48.78 -21.98
CA ILE A 23 -3.18 48.97 -20.99
C ILE A 23 -2.01 49.69 -21.67
N ALA A 24 -1.60 49.29 -22.87
CA ALA A 24 -0.54 49.96 -23.63
C ALA A 24 -0.89 51.41 -23.96
N LEU A 25 -2.15 51.70 -24.32
CA LEU A 25 -2.62 53.07 -24.57
C LEU A 25 -2.66 53.91 -23.28
N ILE A 26 -3.02 53.35 -22.14
CA ILE A 26 -2.97 54.04 -20.85
C ILE A 26 -1.51 54.37 -20.50
N PHE A 27 -0.57 53.42 -20.67
CA PHE A 27 0.86 53.68 -20.43
C PHE A 27 1.42 54.71 -21.41
N ALA A 28 1.06 54.64 -22.67
CA ALA A 28 1.44 55.67 -23.68
C ALA A 28 0.86 57.06 -23.31
N PHE A 29 -0.40 57.12 -22.91
CA PHE A 29 -1.04 58.38 -22.48
C PHE A 29 -0.34 58.94 -21.23
N LEU A 30 -0.05 58.14 -20.22
CA LEU A 30 0.69 58.55 -19.02
C LEU A 30 2.13 58.99 -19.33
N TYR A 31 2.79 58.33 -20.30
CA TYR A 31 4.13 58.73 -20.73
C TYR A 31 4.13 60.05 -21.50
N PHE A 32 3.16 60.30 -22.33
CA PHE A 32 3.05 61.56 -23.12
C PHE A 32 2.38 62.69 -22.34
N SER A 33 1.64 62.43 -21.25
CA SER A 33 1.00 63.46 -20.40
C SER A 33 1.92 64.04 -19.36
N GLY A 34 3.14 63.55 -19.21
CA GLY A 34 4.07 63.91 -18.13
C GLY A 34 5.01 65.09 -18.40
N ASP A 35 4.93 65.77 -19.56
CA ASP A 35 5.88 66.84 -19.86
C ASP A 35 5.19 68.04 -20.53
N GLU A 36 4.52 68.86 -19.72
CA GLU A 36 4.30 70.27 -20.14
C GLU A 36 5.60 71.00 -19.85
N GLY A 37 6.43 71.25 -20.88
CA GLY A 37 7.73 71.81 -20.85
C GLY A 37 7.80 73.18 -20.17
N SER A 38 8.11 73.22 -18.87
CA SER A 38 8.78 74.39 -18.25
C SER A 38 10.26 74.25 -18.54
N ALA A 39 10.86 75.21 -19.28
CA ALA A 39 12.30 75.24 -19.49
C ALA A 39 13.00 75.46 -18.17
N THR A 40 13.48 74.41 -17.56
CA THR A 40 14.29 74.44 -16.35
C THR A 40 15.77 74.47 -16.71
N LYS A 41 16.52 75.41 -16.20
CA LYS A 41 17.96 75.53 -16.36
C LYS A 41 18.63 75.09 -15.06
N GLU A 42 19.57 74.15 -15.14
CA GLU A 42 20.39 73.79 -13.99
C GLU A 42 21.51 74.81 -13.83
N VAL A 43 21.68 75.33 -12.58
CA VAL A 43 22.73 76.27 -12.19
C VAL A 43 23.46 75.80 -10.95
N ASN A 44 24.70 76.27 -10.77
CA ASN A 44 25.42 75.98 -9.53
C ASN A 44 24.98 76.89 -8.36
N TYR A 45 25.27 76.53 -7.10
CA TYR A 45 24.81 77.26 -5.94
C TYR A 45 25.34 78.71 -5.91
N THR A 46 26.55 78.99 -6.42
CA THR A 46 27.11 80.36 -6.48
C THR A 46 26.35 81.23 -7.42
N GLU A 47 25.98 80.73 -8.62
CA GLU A 47 25.14 81.50 -9.58
C GLU A 47 23.75 81.73 -9.02
N PHE A 48 23.18 80.78 -8.29
CA PHE A 48 21.90 80.94 -7.61
C PHE A 48 21.97 82.08 -6.59
N GLN A 49 23.02 82.13 -5.73
CA GLN A 49 23.21 83.19 -4.74
C GLN A 49 23.36 84.58 -5.41
N GLU A 50 24.09 84.62 -6.51
CA GLU A 50 24.24 85.88 -7.26
C GLU A 50 22.91 86.36 -7.86
N MET A 51 22.07 85.44 -8.37
CA MET A 51 20.77 85.77 -8.92
C MET A 51 19.77 86.27 -7.80
N VAL A 52 19.79 85.67 -6.63
CA VAL A 52 18.97 86.05 -5.52
C VAL A 52 19.43 87.41 -5.01
N SER A 53 20.72 87.68 -4.86
CA SER A 53 21.26 89.00 -4.39
C SER A 53 20.99 90.16 -5.41
N LYS A 54 20.85 89.79 -6.70
CA LYS A 54 20.42 90.74 -7.76
C LYS A 54 18.89 90.98 -7.81
N GLY A 55 18.13 90.27 -6.96
CA GLY A 55 16.70 90.45 -6.88
C GLY A 55 15.89 89.73 -7.99
N TYR A 56 16.48 88.77 -8.72
CA TYR A 56 15.84 88.09 -9.84
C TYR A 56 14.82 87.03 -9.42
N ALA A 57 14.85 86.57 -8.15
CA ALA A 57 13.96 85.53 -7.61
C ALA A 57 12.55 86.10 -7.32
N ASP A 58 11.54 85.41 -7.82
CA ASP A 58 10.11 85.67 -7.54
C ASP A 58 9.58 84.70 -6.48
N LYS A 59 9.83 83.40 -6.63
CA LYS A 59 9.43 82.35 -5.72
C LYS A 59 10.53 81.30 -5.64
N ILE A 60 10.77 80.80 -4.43
CA ILE A 60 11.74 79.70 -4.21
C ILE A 60 10.98 78.51 -3.60
N VAL A 61 11.11 77.36 -4.21
CA VAL A 61 10.55 76.08 -3.67
C VAL A 61 11.72 75.19 -3.33
N ALA A 62 11.82 74.84 -2.07
CA ALA A 62 12.84 73.96 -1.54
C ALA A 62 12.23 72.55 -1.31
N TYR A 63 12.88 71.52 -1.82
CA TYR A 63 12.45 70.11 -1.74
C TYR A 63 13.28 69.36 -0.69
N ASP A 64 12.67 68.34 -0.03
CA ASP A 64 13.31 67.51 1.00
C ASP A 64 14.57 66.70 0.55
N ASN A 65 14.83 66.65 -0.75
CA ASN A 65 16.01 66.03 -1.35
C ASN A 65 17.17 67.04 -1.60
N ASN A 66 17.20 68.17 -0.92
CA ASN A 66 18.19 69.26 -1.10
C ASN A 66 18.20 69.88 -2.50
N ALA A 67 17.14 69.72 -3.24
CA ALA A 67 16.94 70.45 -4.50
C ALA A 67 16.11 71.70 -4.26
N VAL A 68 16.49 72.78 -4.94
CA VAL A 68 15.78 74.07 -4.84
C VAL A 68 15.43 74.54 -6.25
N GLU A 69 14.18 74.85 -6.43
CA GLU A 69 13.67 75.43 -7.68
C GLU A 69 13.34 76.89 -7.45
N MET A 70 14.00 77.79 -8.20
CA MET A 70 13.77 79.23 -8.15
C MET A 70 13.07 79.71 -9.38
N TYR A 71 11.92 80.32 -9.21
CA TYR A 71 11.17 81.00 -10.25
C TYR A 71 11.67 82.42 -10.45
N ILE A 72 11.83 82.87 -11.68
CA ILE A 72 12.45 84.12 -12.05
C ILE A 72 11.38 85.16 -12.35
N LYS A 73 11.57 86.37 -11.87
CA LYS A 73 10.67 87.49 -12.19
C LYS A 73 10.62 87.74 -13.71
N PRO A 74 9.46 88.06 -14.28
CA PRO A 74 9.28 88.23 -15.71
C PRO A 74 10.24 89.23 -16.36
N ASP A 75 10.62 90.32 -15.61
CA ASP A 75 11.50 91.39 -16.08
C ASP A 75 12.96 90.94 -16.29
N HIS A 76 13.41 89.85 -15.68
CA HIS A 76 14.79 89.36 -15.69
C HIS A 76 14.98 88.04 -16.45
N ILE A 77 13.97 87.53 -17.15
CA ILE A 77 14.02 86.27 -17.93
C ILE A 77 15.12 86.31 -18.99
N VAL A 78 15.27 87.45 -19.69
CA VAL A 78 16.24 87.64 -20.75
C VAL A 78 17.67 87.60 -20.21
N ASP A 79 17.90 88.14 -19.00
CA ASP A 79 19.21 88.23 -18.34
C ASP A 79 19.69 86.81 -17.93
N VAL A 80 18.75 85.95 -17.50
CA VAL A 80 19.07 84.57 -17.00
C VAL A 80 19.15 83.56 -18.14
N PHE A 81 18.20 83.59 -19.08
CA PHE A 81 18.08 82.58 -20.15
C PHE A 81 18.76 82.97 -21.49
N LYS A 82 19.20 84.22 -21.61
CA LYS A 82 19.96 84.77 -22.78
C LYS A 82 19.32 84.31 -24.15
N LYS A 83 20.04 83.48 -24.88
CA LYS A 83 19.60 83.02 -26.24
C LYS A 83 18.37 82.11 -26.20
N ASP A 84 18.06 81.49 -25.06
CA ASP A 84 16.93 80.55 -24.92
C ASP A 84 15.66 81.23 -24.38
N ALA A 85 15.69 82.52 -24.12
CA ALA A 85 14.55 83.29 -23.60
C ALA A 85 13.28 83.18 -24.44
N SER A 86 13.38 82.87 -25.73
CA SER A 86 12.23 82.71 -26.65
C SER A 86 11.54 81.33 -26.54
N LYS A 87 12.17 80.40 -25.87
CA LYS A 87 11.66 79.00 -25.70
C LYS A 87 11.11 78.78 -24.30
N VAL A 88 11.15 79.79 -23.44
CA VAL A 88 10.79 79.68 -22.05
C VAL A 88 9.29 79.76 -21.91
N GLY A 89 8.65 78.78 -21.22
CA GLY A 89 7.23 78.74 -20.93
C GLY A 89 6.75 79.86 -20.02
N ARG A 90 5.49 79.78 -19.53
CA ARG A 90 4.85 80.82 -18.70
C ARG A 90 5.44 80.98 -17.30
N SER A 91 6.23 80.04 -16.81
CA SER A 91 6.83 80.05 -15.47
C SER A 91 8.25 79.49 -15.48
N PRO A 92 9.24 80.32 -15.95
CA PRO A 92 10.64 79.88 -16.04
C PRO A 92 11.22 79.62 -14.67
N SER A 93 11.83 78.48 -14.48
CA SER A 93 12.48 78.09 -13.21
C SER A 93 13.93 77.64 -13.43
N ILE A 94 14.75 77.79 -12.44
CA ILE A 94 16.10 77.23 -12.33
C ILE A 94 16.18 76.21 -11.21
N ASN A 95 16.86 75.13 -11.47
CA ASN A 95 17.13 74.09 -10.45
C ASN A 95 18.56 74.21 -9.94
N VAL A 96 18.71 74.16 -8.64
CA VAL A 96 19.99 74.13 -7.97
C VAL A 96 20.01 73.05 -6.90
N GLN A 97 21.12 72.40 -6.76
CA GLN A 97 21.33 71.43 -5.69
C GLN A 97 22.13 72.10 -4.59
N ILE A 98 21.61 72.08 -3.38
CA ILE A 98 22.23 72.74 -2.21
C ILE A 98 22.82 71.71 -1.23
N GLY A 99 23.83 72.13 -0.50
CA GLY A 99 24.51 71.23 0.47
C GLY A 99 23.76 71.11 1.79
N SER A 100 23.04 72.19 2.21
CA SER A 100 22.29 72.21 3.48
C SER A 100 21.14 73.19 3.40
N MET A 101 19.97 72.80 3.87
CA MET A 101 18.77 73.63 4.00
C MET A 101 18.98 74.79 5.01
N GLU A 102 19.69 74.52 6.13
CA GLU A 102 19.97 75.58 7.13
C GLU A 102 20.85 76.71 6.58
N ALA A 103 21.79 76.35 5.67
CA ALA A 103 22.61 77.34 4.99
C ALA A 103 21.81 78.18 4.00
N LEU A 104 20.84 77.58 3.29
CA LEU A 104 19.91 78.23 2.43
C LEU A 104 19.04 79.23 3.21
N ASP A 105 18.45 78.81 4.33
CA ASP A 105 17.56 79.61 5.15
C ASP A 105 18.30 80.84 5.68
N LYS A 106 19.53 80.70 6.21
CA LYS A 106 20.34 81.84 6.67
C LYS A 106 20.63 82.82 5.56
N PHE A 107 21.01 82.28 4.37
CA PHE A 107 21.29 83.16 3.21
C PHE A 107 20.03 83.92 2.76
N LEU A 108 18.88 83.25 2.66
CA LEU A 108 17.63 83.89 2.27
C LEU A 108 17.12 84.90 3.28
N ASP A 109 17.30 84.61 4.57
CA ASP A 109 17.02 85.58 5.67
C ASP A 109 17.86 86.85 5.59
N GLU A 110 19.18 86.67 5.26
CA GLU A 110 20.06 87.82 5.05
C GLU A 110 19.63 88.65 3.81
N GLN A 111 19.36 88.00 2.69
CA GLN A 111 18.94 88.68 1.47
C GLN A 111 17.55 89.35 1.59
N THR A 112 16.69 88.79 2.43
CA THR A 112 15.38 89.42 2.75
C THR A 112 15.55 90.66 3.62
N LYS A 113 16.47 90.71 4.62
CA LYS A 113 16.78 91.85 5.45
C LYS A 113 17.45 92.97 4.65
N GLU A 114 18.26 92.64 3.67
CA GLU A 114 18.89 93.54 2.75
C GLU A 114 17.92 94.13 1.68
N GLY A 115 16.74 93.54 1.58
CA GLY A 115 15.73 93.94 0.58
C GLY A 115 15.93 93.45 -0.81
N ASN A 116 16.89 92.54 -0.99
CA ASN A 116 17.22 91.92 -2.29
C ASN A 116 16.26 90.81 -2.68
N PHE A 117 15.64 90.10 -1.71
CA PHE A 117 14.63 89.08 -1.92
C PHE A 117 13.30 89.51 -1.29
N THR A 118 12.25 89.56 -2.13
CA THR A 118 10.89 89.97 -1.72
C THR A 118 9.88 88.86 -2.02
N GLY A 119 10.37 87.74 -2.52
CA GLY A 119 9.54 86.59 -2.95
C GLY A 119 9.08 85.72 -1.80
N SER A 120 8.34 84.67 -2.16
CA SER A 120 7.88 83.64 -1.23
C SER A 120 8.78 82.38 -1.21
N ILE A 121 8.98 81.77 -0.03
CA ILE A 121 9.68 80.54 0.14
C ILE A 121 8.62 79.47 0.46
N GLN A 122 8.68 78.32 -0.24
CA GLN A 122 7.81 77.17 -0.01
C GLN A 122 8.66 75.89 0.14
N TYR A 123 8.26 75.03 1.10
CA TYR A 123 8.89 73.75 1.33
C TYR A 123 7.94 72.65 0.86
N GLU A 124 8.36 71.82 -0.10
CA GLU A 124 7.53 70.79 -0.65
C GLU A 124 8.25 69.43 -0.64
N LYS A 125 7.48 68.34 -0.53
CA LYS A 125 7.97 66.99 -0.67
C LYS A 125 7.90 66.59 -2.15
N LYS A 126 9.02 66.24 -2.75
CA LYS A 126 9.05 65.72 -4.12
C LYS A 126 8.58 64.26 -4.10
N SER A 127 7.29 63.99 -4.29
CA SER A 127 6.72 62.65 -4.40
C SER A 127 6.92 62.10 -5.82
N ASP A 128 7.80 61.13 -5.96
CA ASP A 128 8.06 60.46 -7.24
C ASP A 128 7.02 59.33 -7.42
N TYR A 129 5.78 59.72 -7.75
CA TYR A 129 4.65 58.80 -7.96
C TYR A 129 4.95 57.73 -9.03
N PHE A 130 5.80 58.03 -9.99
CA PHE A 130 6.14 57.08 -11.05
C PHE A 130 7.00 55.93 -10.52
N SER A 131 7.99 56.22 -9.72
CA SER A 131 8.83 55.17 -9.12
C SER A 131 8.04 54.33 -8.14
N ILE A 132 7.14 54.91 -7.35
CA ILE A 132 6.25 54.21 -6.41
C ILE A 132 5.33 53.23 -7.18
N ILE A 133 4.72 53.65 -8.27
CA ILE A 133 3.86 52.80 -9.12
C ILE A 133 4.70 51.70 -9.77
N LEU A 134 5.86 52.06 -10.30
CA LEU A 134 6.74 51.11 -10.99
C LEU A 134 7.18 49.95 -10.06
N TRP A 135 7.67 50.30 -8.87
CA TRP A 135 8.17 49.31 -7.89
C TRP A 135 7.06 48.49 -7.22
N ASN A 136 5.87 49.03 -7.03
CA ASN A 136 4.76 48.31 -6.41
C ASN A 136 3.89 47.54 -7.42
N VAL A 137 3.72 48.02 -8.64
CA VAL A 137 2.83 47.37 -9.64
C VAL A 137 3.57 46.41 -10.58
N LEU A 138 4.83 46.72 -10.92
CA LEU A 138 5.62 45.88 -11.83
C LEU A 138 5.80 44.43 -11.36
N PRO A 139 6.08 44.14 -10.07
CA PRO A 139 6.20 42.77 -9.58
C PRO A 139 4.89 41.97 -9.73
N PHE A 140 3.74 42.61 -9.52
CA PHE A 140 2.43 41.97 -9.69
C PHE A 140 2.14 41.67 -11.15
N VAL A 141 2.44 42.58 -12.05
CA VAL A 141 2.29 42.38 -13.51
C VAL A 141 3.21 41.26 -13.98
N PHE A 142 4.45 41.20 -13.47
CA PHE A 142 5.41 40.14 -13.79
C PHE A 142 4.95 38.77 -13.22
N LEU A 143 4.44 38.70 -12.00
CA LEU A 143 3.86 37.49 -11.41
C LEU A 143 2.64 37.00 -12.19
N ILE A 144 1.75 37.90 -12.59
CA ILE A 144 0.59 37.56 -13.44
C ILE A 144 1.07 37.06 -14.80
N GLY A 145 2.09 37.69 -15.39
CA GLY A 145 2.71 37.25 -16.65
C GLY A 145 3.31 35.85 -16.55
N ILE A 146 4.08 35.58 -15.51
CA ILE A 146 4.63 34.23 -15.22
C ILE A 146 3.50 33.23 -15.00
N TRP A 147 2.48 33.59 -14.22
CA TRP A 147 1.33 32.74 -13.96
C TRP A 147 0.57 32.41 -15.24
N MET A 148 0.31 33.40 -16.09
CA MET A 148 -0.31 33.20 -17.43
C MET A 148 0.57 32.38 -18.35
N PHE A 149 1.91 32.61 -18.35
CA PHE A 149 2.85 31.84 -19.16
C PHE A 149 2.92 30.38 -18.68
N ALA A 150 2.96 30.14 -17.37
CA ALA A 150 2.91 28.79 -16.78
C ALA A 150 1.60 28.09 -17.11
N MET A 151 0.45 28.78 -17.01
CA MET A 151 -0.86 28.25 -17.41
C MET A 151 -0.91 27.91 -18.91
N ARG A 152 -0.31 28.73 -19.76
CA ARG A 152 -0.26 28.50 -21.21
C ARG A 152 0.67 27.34 -21.59
N ARG A 153 1.76 27.13 -20.83
CA ARG A 153 2.70 26.01 -21.00
C ARG A 153 2.17 24.68 -20.43
N MET A 154 1.39 24.73 -19.36
CA MET A 154 0.67 23.55 -18.81
C MET A 154 -0.56 23.18 -19.65
N GLY A 155 -1.09 24.08 -20.48
CA GLY A 155 -2.22 23.82 -21.37
C GLY A 155 -1.87 23.53 -22.83
N GLY A 156 -0.58 23.51 -23.20
CA GLY A 156 -0.12 23.39 -24.57
C GLY A 156 0.24 21.97 -25.00
N GLY A 157 -0.77 21.13 -25.18
CA GLY A 157 -0.66 19.80 -25.79
C GLY A 157 -1.98 19.36 -26.38
N GLY A 158 -2.30 19.83 -27.60
CA GLY A 158 -3.27 19.20 -28.51
C GLY A 158 -4.76 19.37 -28.23
N GLY A 159 -5.45 20.14 -29.07
CA GLY A 159 -6.87 19.93 -29.35
C GLY A 159 -7.86 20.71 -28.46
N ALA A 160 -8.72 21.46 -29.10
CA ALA A 160 -9.83 22.23 -28.54
C ALA A 160 -10.59 21.46 -27.43
N GLY A 161 -10.45 21.87 -26.14
CA GLY A 161 -11.17 21.26 -25.02
C GLY A 161 -10.52 21.38 -23.66
N GLY A 162 -9.53 22.26 -23.44
CA GLY A 162 -8.70 22.29 -22.23
C GLY A 162 -9.23 23.18 -21.09
N GLY A 163 -10.26 22.77 -20.39
CA GLY A 163 -10.77 23.43 -19.17
C GLY A 163 -11.04 22.49 -17.98
N SER A 164 -10.51 21.25 -17.98
CA SER A 164 -11.01 20.24 -17.03
C SER A 164 -10.01 19.57 -16.09
N ASN A 165 -8.70 19.82 -16.15
CA ASN A 165 -7.75 19.02 -15.36
C ASN A 165 -7.62 19.44 -13.90
N VAL A 166 -8.00 20.65 -13.49
CA VAL A 166 -7.99 21.08 -12.09
C VAL A 166 -9.21 20.52 -11.33
N PHE A 167 -10.29 20.15 -12.04
CA PHE A 167 -11.53 19.61 -11.46
C PHE A 167 -11.61 18.07 -11.46
N ASN A 168 -10.57 17.36 -11.96
CA ASN A 168 -10.56 15.89 -12.01
C ASN A 168 -10.10 15.20 -10.73
N VAL A 169 -9.78 15.94 -9.66
CA VAL A 169 -9.27 15.38 -8.39
C VAL A 169 -10.29 14.44 -7.74
N GLY A 170 -11.56 14.65 -7.96
CA GLY A 170 -12.65 13.84 -7.39
C GLY A 170 -13.12 12.65 -8.24
N ARG A 171 -12.49 12.39 -9.41
CA ARG A 171 -12.85 11.22 -10.22
C ARG A 171 -12.26 9.95 -9.66
N SER A 172 -13.01 8.85 -9.80
CA SER A 172 -12.53 7.52 -9.43
C SER A 172 -11.31 7.12 -10.27
N LYS A 173 -10.31 6.56 -9.59
CA LYS A 173 -9.12 5.95 -10.22
C LYS A 173 -9.34 4.46 -10.56
N ALA A 174 -10.57 3.95 -10.43
CA ALA A 174 -10.87 2.55 -10.65
C ALA A 174 -10.47 2.10 -12.06
N GLN A 175 -9.76 0.99 -12.13
CA GLN A 175 -9.47 0.33 -13.41
C GLN A 175 -10.72 -0.43 -13.86
N LEU A 176 -11.22 -0.07 -15.02
CA LEU A 176 -12.35 -0.76 -15.63
C LEU A 176 -11.85 -1.84 -16.60
N PHE A 177 -12.22 -3.07 -16.32
CA PHE A 177 -12.08 -4.19 -17.26
C PHE A 177 -13.46 -4.42 -17.90
N GLU A 178 -13.57 -4.13 -19.20
CA GLU A 178 -14.81 -4.31 -19.94
C GLU A 178 -15.11 -5.79 -20.18
N LYS A 179 -16.37 -6.08 -20.42
CA LYS A 179 -16.85 -7.42 -20.77
C LYS A 179 -16.01 -8.04 -21.90
N GLY A 180 -15.57 -9.31 -21.72
CA GLY A 180 -14.71 -10.01 -22.67
C GLY A 180 -13.22 -9.64 -22.63
N THR A 181 -12.81 -8.61 -21.88
CA THR A 181 -11.39 -8.24 -21.73
C THR A 181 -10.73 -9.03 -20.60
N ASN A 182 -11.48 -9.39 -19.55
CA ASN A 182 -11.00 -10.24 -18.48
C ASN A 182 -11.09 -11.71 -18.90
N ARG A 183 -9.94 -12.31 -19.17
CA ARG A 183 -9.85 -13.74 -19.58
C ARG A 183 -9.64 -14.69 -18.40
N ILE A 184 -9.50 -14.17 -17.18
CA ILE A 184 -9.24 -14.96 -15.98
C ILE A 184 -10.55 -15.61 -15.55
N THR A 185 -10.56 -16.94 -15.41
CA THR A 185 -11.70 -17.77 -14.98
C THR A 185 -11.31 -18.62 -13.78
N PHE A 186 -12.25 -19.40 -13.23
CA PHE A 186 -11.94 -20.34 -12.14
C PHE A 186 -10.92 -21.42 -12.51
N LYS A 187 -10.67 -21.66 -13.80
CA LYS A 187 -9.63 -22.58 -14.27
C LYS A 187 -8.21 -22.05 -14.02
N ASP A 188 -8.07 -20.73 -13.89
CA ASP A 188 -6.80 -20.07 -13.65
C ASP A 188 -6.51 -19.90 -12.14
N VAL A 189 -7.48 -20.20 -11.28
CA VAL A 189 -7.35 -20.22 -9.83
C VAL A 189 -7.15 -21.64 -9.38
N ALA A 190 -5.97 -21.99 -8.91
CA ALA A 190 -5.66 -23.31 -8.37
C ALA A 190 -6.12 -23.38 -6.90
N GLY A 191 -6.55 -24.56 -6.44
CA GLY A 191 -7.05 -24.78 -5.08
C GLY A 191 -8.32 -24.00 -4.74
N GLN A 192 -8.51 -23.70 -3.45
CA GLN A 192 -9.58 -22.88 -2.89
C GLN A 192 -10.99 -23.39 -3.24
N ALA A 193 -11.19 -24.70 -3.16
CA ALA A 193 -12.44 -25.34 -3.57
C ALA A 193 -13.66 -24.77 -2.83
N ALA A 194 -13.56 -24.57 -1.51
CA ALA A 194 -14.64 -24.02 -0.69
C ALA A 194 -14.97 -22.57 -1.08
N ALA A 195 -13.94 -21.69 -1.19
CA ALA A 195 -14.13 -20.30 -1.60
C ALA A 195 -14.73 -20.19 -3.01
N LYS A 196 -14.29 -21.03 -3.95
CA LYS A 196 -14.86 -21.10 -5.30
C LYS A 196 -16.34 -21.50 -5.29
N GLN A 197 -16.71 -22.46 -4.45
CA GLN A 197 -18.11 -22.86 -4.31
C GLN A 197 -19.00 -21.73 -3.79
N GLU A 198 -18.53 -20.99 -2.79
CA GLU A 198 -19.26 -19.85 -2.26
C GLU A 198 -19.41 -18.69 -3.26
N VAL A 199 -18.34 -18.38 -4.01
CA VAL A 199 -18.42 -17.32 -5.03
C VAL A 199 -19.17 -17.76 -6.28
N GLN A 200 -19.31 -19.07 -6.53
CA GLN A 200 -20.10 -19.61 -7.66
C GLN A 200 -21.56 -19.16 -7.58
N GLU A 201 -22.13 -19.07 -6.38
CA GLU A 201 -23.47 -18.54 -6.20
C GLU A 201 -23.61 -17.09 -6.69
N ILE A 202 -22.55 -16.29 -6.52
CA ILE A 202 -22.49 -14.90 -7.02
C ILE A 202 -22.45 -14.88 -8.55
N VAL A 203 -21.68 -15.78 -9.15
CA VAL A 203 -21.61 -15.95 -10.62
C VAL A 203 -22.95 -16.38 -11.19
N ASP A 204 -23.60 -17.39 -10.59
CA ASP A 204 -24.87 -17.92 -11.05
C ASP A 204 -25.97 -16.87 -10.95
N PHE A 205 -25.95 -16.07 -9.88
CA PHE A 205 -26.84 -14.94 -9.75
C PHE A 205 -26.64 -13.89 -10.85
N LEU A 206 -25.39 -13.49 -11.13
CA LEU A 206 -25.10 -12.50 -12.18
C LEU A 206 -25.50 -12.99 -13.58
N LYS A 207 -25.38 -14.32 -13.82
CA LYS A 207 -25.80 -14.96 -15.07
C LYS A 207 -27.33 -15.09 -15.18
N GLN A 208 -28.01 -15.45 -14.10
CA GLN A 208 -29.45 -15.78 -14.08
C GLN A 208 -30.18 -15.15 -12.88
N PRO A 209 -30.31 -13.82 -12.81
CA PRO A 209 -30.91 -13.14 -11.65
C PRO A 209 -32.39 -13.49 -11.43
N GLN A 210 -33.13 -13.79 -12.50
CA GLN A 210 -34.56 -14.10 -12.45
C GLN A 210 -34.85 -15.35 -11.62
N LYS A 211 -34.06 -16.39 -11.74
CA LYS A 211 -34.20 -17.65 -11.00
C LYS A 211 -34.26 -17.46 -9.47
N TYR A 212 -33.50 -16.50 -8.96
CA TYR A 212 -33.45 -16.22 -7.53
C TYR A 212 -34.57 -15.28 -7.07
N THR A 213 -34.93 -14.30 -7.90
CA THR A 213 -35.96 -13.33 -7.58
C THR A 213 -37.39 -13.94 -7.62
N GLU A 214 -37.65 -14.91 -8.50
CA GLU A 214 -38.91 -15.64 -8.58
C GLU A 214 -39.18 -16.46 -7.32
N LEU A 215 -38.16 -16.98 -6.66
CA LEU A 215 -38.26 -17.70 -5.39
C LEU A 215 -38.30 -16.78 -4.17
N GLY A 216 -38.27 -15.45 -4.35
CA GLY A 216 -38.23 -14.47 -3.25
C GLY A 216 -36.90 -14.33 -2.58
N GLY A 217 -35.83 -14.91 -3.16
CA GLY A 217 -34.43 -14.80 -2.67
C GLY A 217 -33.94 -13.35 -2.76
N LYS A 218 -33.29 -12.89 -1.70
CA LYS A 218 -32.58 -11.59 -1.70
C LYS A 218 -31.12 -11.82 -2.05
N ILE A 219 -30.64 -11.04 -2.98
CA ILE A 219 -29.27 -11.07 -3.46
C ILE A 219 -28.33 -10.47 -2.42
N PRO A 220 -27.19 -11.08 -2.11
CA PRO A 220 -26.16 -10.42 -1.32
C PRO A 220 -25.66 -9.18 -2.08
N LYS A 221 -25.71 -8.01 -1.45
CA LYS A 221 -25.21 -6.77 -2.06
C LYS A 221 -23.69 -6.74 -2.12
N GLY A 222 -23.02 -7.44 -1.20
CA GLY A 222 -21.60 -7.50 -1.12
C GLY A 222 -21.07 -8.75 -0.43
N ALA A 223 -19.88 -9.19 -0.85
CA ALA A 223 -19.13 -10.24 -0.18
C ALA A 223 -17.70 -9.77 0.15
N LEU A 224 -17.22 -10.18 1.31
CA LEU A 224 -15.90 -9.85 1.82
C LEU A 224 -14.99 -11.08 1.72
N LEU A 225 -13.92 -10.99 0.94
CA LEU A 225 -12.87 -11.99 0.87
C LEU A 225 -11.87 -11.75 2.02
N VAL A 226 -11.78 -12.70 2.92
CA VAL A 226 -10.95 -12.61 4.13
C VAL A 226 -9.86 -13.66 4.08
N GLY A 227 -8.62 -13.32 4.42
CA GLY A 227 -7.56 -14.32 4.53
C GLY A 227 -6.17 -13.71 4.51
N PRO A 228 -5.13 -14.52 4.74
CA PRO A 228 -3.73 -14.08 4.74
C PRO A 228 -3.30 -13.42 3.41
N PRO A 229 -2.25 -12.58 3.40
CA PRO A 229 -1.72 -12.02 2.17
C PRO A 229 -1.21 -13.14 1.24
N GLY A 230 -1.30 -12.90 -0.07
CA GLY A 230 -0.79 -13.85 -1.07
C GLY A 230 -1.67 -15.05 -1.37
N THR A 231 -2.83 -15.21 -0.73
CA THR A 231 -3.75 -16.35 -0.94
C THR A 231 -4.58 -16.26 -2.23
N GLY A 232 -4.47 -15.16 -3.00
CA GLY A 232 -5.13 -15.04 -4.30
C GLY A 232 -6.50 -14.37 -4.27
N LYS A 233 -6.87 -13.63 -3.21
CA LYS A 233 -8.17 -12.92 -3.09
C LYS A 233 -8.49 -12.04 -4.31
N THR A 234 -7.53 -11.23 -4.75
CA THR A 234 -7.67 -10.37 -5.94
C THR A 234 -7.82 -11.20 -7.23
N LEU A 235 -7.11 -12.34 -7.32
CA LEU A 235 -7.23 -13.26 -8.46
C LEU A 235 -8.61 -13.91 -8.50
N LEU A 236 -9.11 -14.37 -7.35
CA LEU A 236 -10.45 -14.95 -7.21
C LEU A 236 -11.54 -13.94 -7.61
N ALA A 237 -11.44 -12.68 -7.15
CA ALA A 237 -12.40 -11.64 -7.53
C ALA A 237 -12.41 -11.38 -9.05
N LYS A 238 -11.23 -11.37 -9.70
CA LYS A 238 -11.13 -11.28 -11.16
C LYS A 238 -11.73 -12.51 -11.86
N ALA A 239 -11.51 -13.71 -11.31
CA ALA A 239 -12.08 -14.93 -11.84
C ALA A 239 -13.61 -14.96 -11.78
N VAL A 240 -14.20 -14.47 -10.69
CA VAL A 240 -15.66 -14.30 -10.55
C VAL A 240 -16.23 -13.44 -11.69
N ALA A 241 -15.58 -12.29 -11.95
CA ALA A 241 -16.03 -11.39 -13.01
C ALA A 241 -15.85 -12.01 -14.42
N GLY A 242 -14.75 -12.71 -14.65
CA GLY A 242 -14.50 -13.39 -15.91
C GLY A 242 -15.46 -14.57 -16.14
N GLU A 243 -15.76 -15.33 -15.10
CA GLU A 243 -16.72 -16.42 -15.17
C GLU A 243 -18.17 -15.94 -15.37
N ALA A 244 -18.53 -14.80 -14.74
CA ALA A 244 -19.83 -14.16 -14.91
C ALA A 244 -19.95 -13.38 -16.23
N ASP A 245 -18.84 -13.11 -16.92
CA ASP A 245 -18.75 -12.27 -18.13
C ASP A 245 -19.41 -10.89 -17.95
N VAL A 246 -19.05 -10.21 -16.86
CA VAL A 246 -19.54 -8.86 -16.52
C VAL A 246 -18.38 -7.86 -16.39
N PRO A 247 -18.65 -6.54 -16.57
CA PRO A 247 -17.66 -5.50 -16.31
C PRO A 247 -17.14 -5.56 -14.87
N PHE A 248 -15.84 -5.30 -14.70
CA PHE A 248 -15.14 -5.37 -13.43
C PHE A 248 -14.42 -4.05 -13.13
N PHE A 249 -14.83 -3.38 -12.06
CA PHE A 249 -14.18 -2.18 -11.55
C PHE A 249 -13.25 -2.55 -10.41
N SER A 250 -11.96 -2.34 -10.56
CA SER A 250 -10.96 -2.63 -9.53
C SER A 250 -10.36 -1.34 -8.98
N ILE A 251 -10.37 -1.20 -7.65
CA ILE A 251 -9.79 -0.07 -6.93
C ILE A 251 -9.17 -0.56 -5.63
N SER A 252 -8.10 0.11 -5.17
CA SER A 252 -7.58 -0.10 -3.82
C SER A 252 -8.30 0.79 -2.81
N GLY A 253 -8.53 0.28 -1.60
CA GLY A 253 -9.02 1.09 -0.48
C GLY A 253 -8.16 2.32 -0.20
N SER A 254 -6.84 2.21 -0.41
CA SER A 254 -5.91 3.32 -0.29
C SER A 254 -6.16 4.47 -1.28
N ASP A 255 -6.75 4.19 -2.46
CA ASP A 255 -7.09 5.22 -3.46
C ASP A 255 -8.20 6.17 -3.01
N PHE A 256 -8.96 5.78 -1.99
CA PHE A 256 -9.98 6.64 -1.38
C PHE A 256 -9.42 7.54 -0.27
N VAL A 257 -8.23 7.23 0.26
CA VAL A 257 -7.60 8.01 1.34
C VAL A 257 -6.79 9.14 0.72
N GLU A 258 -7.24 10.37 0.92
CA GLU A 258 -6.58 11.58 0.43
C GLU A 258 -6.48 12.61 1.55
N MET A 259 -5.54 13.57 1.41
CA MET A 259 -5.37 14.65 2.38
C MET A 259 -6.41 15.77 2.25
N PHE A 260 -7.11 15.84 1.12
CA PHE A 260 -8.07 16.89 0.84
C PHE A 260 -9.49 16.48 1.23
N VAL A 261 -10.15 17.28 2.04
CA VAL A 261 -11.51 17.01 2.54
C VAL A 261 -12.51 16.84 1.40
N GLY A 262 -13.29 15.75 1.46
CA GLY A 262 -14.38 15.43 0.52
C GLY A 262 -13.94 14.76 -0.79
N VAL A 263 -12.64 14.63 -1.07
CA VAL A 263 -12.14 13.99 -2.30
C VAL A 263 -12.42 12.49 -2.27
N GLY A 264 -12.16 11.81 -1.17
CA GLY A 264 -12.44 10.39 -1.00
C GLY A 264 -13.92 10.07 -1.20
N ALA A 265 -14.80 10.81 -0.53
CA ALA A 265 -16.23 10.67 -0.68
C ALA A 265 -16.73 10.96 -2.11
N SER A 266 -16.10 11.92 -2.82
CA SER A 266 -16.40 12.20 -4.22
C SER A 266 -16.02 11.04 -5.14
N ARG A 267 -14.86 10.40 -4.91
CA ARG A 267 -14.42 9.21 -5.67
C ARG A 267 -15.35 8.02 -5.45
N VAL A 268 -15.82 7.81 -4.22
CA VAL A 268 -16.82 6.78 -3.92
C VAL A 268 -18.08 7.03 -4.75
N ARG A 269 -18.65 8.23 -4.70
CA ARG A 269 -19.85 8.57 -5.49
C ARG A 269 -19.66 8.37 -6.99
N ASP A 270 -18.53 8.79 -7.52
CA ASP A 270 -18.21 8.65 -8.95
C ASP A 270 -18.07 7.19 -9.37
N LEU A 271 -17.39 6.36 -8.57
CA LEU A 271 -17.26 4.91 -8.80
C LEU A 271 -18.65 4.24 -8.85
N PHE A 272 -19.47 4.49 -7.85
CA PHE A 272 -20.80 3.89 -7.75
C PHE A 272 -21.74 4.37 -8.87
N ARG A 273 -21.63 5.63 -9.30
CA ARG A 273 -22.35 6.14 -10.47
C ARG A 273 -21.94 5.42 -11.75
N GLN A 274 -20.62 5.27 -12.01
CA GLN A 274 -20.12 4.55 -13.17
C GLN A 274 -20.54 3.07 -13.17
N ALA A 275 -20.54 2.42 -12.01
CA ALA A 275 -20.99 1.05 -11.88
C ALA A 275 -22.49 0.90 -12.18
N LYS A 276 -23.34 1.85 -11.71
CA LYS A 276 -24.78 1.87 -12.04
C LYS A 276 -25.02 2.00 -13.54
N GLU A 277 -24.23 2.81 -14.23
CA GLU A 277 -24.32 3.00 -15.68
C GLU A 277 -23.94 1.74 -16.48
N LYS A 278 -23.08 0.87 -15.90
CA LYS A 278 -22.58 -0.36 -16.54
C LYS A 278 -23.11 -1.65 -15.92
N SER A 279 -24.24 -1.59 -15.21
CA SER A 279 -24.89 -2.78 -14.63
C SER A 279 -25.39 -3.74 -15.73
N PRO A 280 -25.28 -5.10 -15.53
CA PRO A 280 -24.71 -5.79 -14.38
C PRO A 280 -23.16 -5.73 -14.35
N CYS A 281 -22.59 -5.49 -13.16
CA CYS A 281 -21.14 -5.39 -12.99
C CYS A 281 -20.70 -5.74 -11.57
N ILE A 282 -19.37 -5.91 -11.39
CA ILE A 282 -18.73 -6.10 -10.09
C ILE A 282 -17.86 -4.91 -9.77
N ILE A 283 -17.97 -4.36 -8.55
CA ILE A 283 -17.02 -3.45 -7.94
C ILE A 283 -16.14 -4.25 -7.01
N PHE A 284 -14.83 -4.22 -7.22
CA PHE A 284 -13.85 -4.84 -6.32
C PHE A 284 -13.03 -3.78 -5.61
N ILE A 285 -13.02 -3.84 -4.28
CA ILE A 285 -12.25 -2.95 -3.41
C ILE A 285 -11.21 -3.79 -2.70
N ASP A 286 -9.96 -3.69 -3.13
CA ASP A 286 -8.84 -4.37 -2.46
C ASP A 286 -8.40 -3.56 -1.23
N GLU A 287 -7.89 -4.25 -0.21
CA GLU A 287 -7.42 -3.63 1.03
C GLU A 287 -8.46 -2.67 1.65
N ILE A 288 -9.71 -3.15 1.79
CA ILE A 288 -10.82 -2.33 2.31
C ILE A 288 -10.54 -1.77 3.72
N ASP A 289 -9.68 -2.42 4.49
CA ASP A 289 -9.23 -1.99 5.81
C ASP A 289 -8.48 -0.64 5.77
N ALA A 290 -7.97 -0.22 4.62
CA ALA A 290 -7.44 1.13 4.45
C ALA A 290 -8.50 2.22 4.72
N VAL A 291 -9.77 2.00 4.38
CA VAL A 291 -10.89 2.92 4.61
C VAL A 291 -11.79 2.45 5.75
N GLY A 292 -12.00 1.15 5.84
CA GLY A 292 -13.01 0.52 6.69
C GLY A 292 -12.62 0.25 8.14
N ARG A 293 -11.49 0.75 8.62
CA ARG A 293 -11.01 0.50 10.00
C ARG A 293 -11.94 1.11 11.05
N ALA A 294 -12.23 0.36 12.10
CA ALA A 294 -13.03 0.81 13.24
C ALA A 294 -12.44 2.06 13.92
N ARG A 295 -13.31 2.88 14.51
CA ARG A 295 -12.94 4.11 15.22
C ARG A 295 -11.99 3.80 16.38
N GLY A 296 -10.81 4.42 16.39
CA GLY A 296 -9.92 4.33 17.54
C GLY A 296 -10.48 5.12 18.74
N LYS A 297 -10.28 4.59 19.94
CA LYS A 297 -10.71 5.24 21.20
C LYS A 297 -9.96 6.56 21.51
N ASN A 298 -8.95 6.95 20.73
CA ASN A 298 -8.17 8.16 20.94
C ASN A 298 -8.44 9.21 19.84
N PRO A 299 -9.10 10.36 20.16
CA PRO A 299 -9.48 11.39 19.18
C PRO A 299 -8.36 12.35 18.75
N SER A 300 -7.11 12.17 19.15
CA SER A 300 -6.09 13.22 19.12
C SER A 300 -5.22 13.32 17.84
N MET A 301 -5.63 12.75 16.70
CA MET A 301 -4.93 12.97 15.43
C MET A 301 -5.94 13.30 14.31
N GLY A 302 -5.95 14.56 13.88
CA GLY A 302 -6.86 15.14 12.86
C GLY A 302 -6.80 14.54 11.43
N GLY A 303 -6.28 13.34 11.26
CA GLY A 303 -6.30 12.59 10.00
C GLY A 303 -7.45 11.57 9.89
N ASN A 304 -8.26 11.40 10.94
CA ASN A 304 -9.32 10.40 10.96
C ASN A 304 -10.64 10.88 10.32
N ASP A 305 -10.91 12.19 10.31
CA ASP A 305 -12.20 12.75 9.88
C ASP A 305 -12.47 12.49 8.38
N GLU A 306 -11.47 12.62 7.52
CA GLU A 306 -11.66 12.41 6.08
C GLU A 306 -11.90 10.93 5.75
N ARG A 307 -11.23 10.04 6.45
CA ARG A 307 -11.41 8.60 6.31
C ARG A 307 -12.81 8.18 6.77
N GLU A 308 -13.29 8.72 7.89
CA GLU A 308 -14.65 8.48 8.38
C GLU A 308 -15.71 9.01 7.40
N ASN A 309 -15.50 10.19 6.83
CA ASN A 309 -16.38 10.76 5.81
C ASN A 309 -16.46 9.86 4.58
N THR A 310 -15.33 9.33 4.15
CA THR A 310 -15.24 8.40 3.02
C THR A 310 -15.94 7.07 3.33
N LEU A 311 -15.72 6.51 4.53
CA LEU A 311 -16.41 5.31 4.99
C LEU A 311 -17.94 5.52 5.05
N ASN A 312 -18.38 6.61 5.65
CA ASN A 312 -19.80 6.94 5.72
C ASN A 312 -20.44 7.09 4.33
N GLN A 313 -19.71 7.69 3.38
CA GLN A 313 -20.16 7.77 2.01
C GLN A 313 -20.25 6.38 1.36
N LEU A 314 -19.25 5.50 1.58
CA LEU A 314 -19.28 4.12 1.09
C LEU A 314 -20.50 3.36 1.63
N LEU A 315 -20.76 3.45 2.93
CA LEU A 315 -21.93 2.84 3.57
C LEU A 315 -23.22 3.38 2.98
N THR A 316 -23.32 4.69 2.74
CA THR A 316 -24.50 5.34 2.16
C THR A 316 -24.73 4.86 0.72
N GLU A 317 -23.70 4.74 -0.10
CA GLU A 317 -23.82 4.24 -1.47
C GLU A 317 -24.24 2.77 -1.48
N MET A 318 -23.69 1.92 -0.59
CA MET A 318 -24.10 0.52 -0.45
C MET A 318 -25.56 0.38 -0.04
N ASP A 319 -26.04 1.20 0.91
CA ASP A 319 -27.42 1.19 1.35
C ASP A 319 -28.36 1.71 0.24
N GLY A 320 -27.90 2.67 -0.55
CA GLY A 320 -28.65 3.27 -1.66
C GLY A 320 -28.87 2.37 -2.89
N PHE A 321 -28.28 1.17 -2.92
CA PHE A 321 -28.59 0.19 -3.95
C PHE A 321 -29.91 -0.53 -3.63
N GLY A 322 -30.84 -0.52 -4.60
CA GLY A 322 -31.99 -1.42 -4.57
C GLY A 322 -31.53 -2.88 -4.69
N SER A 323 -32.31 -3.81 -4.14
CA SER A 323 -31.99 -5.25 -4.16
C SER A 323 -31.83 -5.87 -5.57
N ASN A 324 -32.17 -5.15 -6.63
CA ASN A 324 -32.14 -5.63 -8.02
C ASN A 324 -31.26 -4.77 -8.94
N SER A 325 -30.30 -4.03 -8.41
CA SER A 325 -29.46 -3.12 -9.22
C SER A 325 -28.46 -3.83 -10.15
N GLY A 326 -28.26 -5.14 -10.01
CA GLY A 326 -27.29 -5.91 -10.80
C GLY A 326 -25.81 -5.55 -10.50
N VAL A 327 -25.54 -4.75 -9.45
CA VAL A 327 -24.18 -4.40 -9.03
C VAL A 327 -23.85 -5.18 -7.77
N ILE A 328 -22.76 -5.94 -7.79
CA ILE A 328 -22.25 -6.67 -6.62
C ILE A 328 -20.92 -6.05 -6.21
N ILE A 329 -20.73 -5.86 -4.91
CA ILE A 329 -19.52 -5.33 -4.33
C ILE A 329 -18.73 -6.47 -3.72
N LEU A 330 -17.53 -6.73 -4.25
CA LEU A 330 -16.54 -7.61 -3.62
C LEU A 330 -15.50 -6.75 -2.93
N ALA A 331 -15.14 -7.08 -1.71
CA ALA A 331 -14.01 -6.44 -1.04
C ALA A 331 -13.02 -7.50 -0.54
N ALA A 332 -11.77 -7.13 -0.40
CA ALA A 332 -10.74 -8.00 0.17
C ALA A 332 -10.04 -7.32 1.34
N THR A 333 -9.73 -8.12 2.37
CA THR A 333 -8.91 -7.69 3.51
C THR A 333 -8.07 -8.84 4.04
N ASN A 334 -6.94 -8.48 4.62
CA ASN A 334 -6.12 -9.42 5.39
C ASN A 334 -6.47 -9.38 6.88
N ARG A 335 -7.25 -8.38 7.33
CA ARG A 335 -7.53 -8.10 8.73
C ARG A 335 -8.98 -7.73 8.96
N VAL A 336 -9.82 -8.74 9.10
CA VAL A 336 -11.25 -8.54 9.39
C VAL A 336 -11.48 -7.98 10.81
N ASP A 337 -10.57 -8.28 11.74
CA ASP A 337 -10.59 -7.87 13.15
C ASP A 337 -10.63 -6.36 13.35
N ILE A 338 -10.01 -5.59 12.46
CA ILE A 338 -9.93 -4.12 12.55
C ILE A 338 -11.04 -3.40 11.80
N LEU A 339 -11.90 -4.10 11.06
CA LEU A 339 -12.97 -3.48 10.29
C LEU A 339 -14.10 -2.96 11.18
N ASP A 340 -14.69 -1.83 10.75
CA ASP A 340 -15.88 -1.31 11.39
C ASP A 340 -17.06 -2.29 11.22
N LYS A 341 -17.70 -2.64 12.34
CA LYS A 341 -18.83 -3.57 12.38
C LYS A 341 -20.01 -3.12 11.51
N ALA A 342 -20.09 -1.82 11.18
CA ALA A 342 -21.12 -1.31 10.27
C ALA A 342 -20.97 -1.83 8.84
N LEU A 343 -19.75 -2.15 8.39
CA LEU A 343 -19.52 -2.78 7.09
C LEU A 343 -20.05 -4.22 7.01
N LEU A 344 -20.01 -4.93 8.13
CA LEU A 344 -20.36 -6.35 8.23
C LEU A 344 -21.86 -6.59 8.51
N ARG A 345 -22.69 -5.54 8.45
CA ARG A 345 -24.14 -5.67 8.67
C ARG A 345 -24.84 -6.20 7.42
N ALA A 346 -25.99 -6.86 7.64
CA ALA A 346 -26.86 -7.32 6.57
C ALA A 346 -27.21 -6.19 5.59
N GLY A 347 -27.14 -6.48 4.29
CA GLY A 347 -27.34 -5.51 3.22
C GLY A 347 -26.07 -4.73 2.81
N ARG A 348 -24.91 -5.07 3.36
CA ARG A 348 -23.58 -4.55 3.01
C ARG A 348 -22.66 -5.72 2.68
N PHE A 349 -21.60 -6.00 3.47
CA PHE A 349 -20.80 -7.21 3.35
C PHE A 349 -21.36 -8.29 4.29
N ASP A 350 -22.49 -8.84 3.91
CA ASP A 350 -23.22 -9.84 4.68
C ASP A 350 -22.67 -11.26 4.53
N ARG A 351 -21.85 -11.49 3.53
CA ARG A 351 -21.10 -12.74 3.34
C ARG A 351 -19.61 -12.52 3.54
N GLN A 352 -19.00 -13.33 4.39
CA GLN A 352 -17.56 -13.40 4.58
C GLN A 352 -17.05 -14.72 4.01
N ILE A 353 -16.25 -14.64 2.97
CA ILE A 353 -15.68 -15.78 2.26
C ILE A 353 -14.23 -15.90 2.66
N TYR A 354 -13.87 -16.99 3.31
CA TYR A 354 -12.53 -17.22 3.78
C TYR A 354 -11.67 -17.82 2.67
N VAL A 355 -10.52 -17.18 2.43
CA VAL A 355 -9.52 -17.56 1.44
C VAL A 355 -8.25 -17.89 2.21
N ASP A 356 -8.22 -19.11 2.75
CA ASP A 356 -7.15 -19.56 3.65
C ASP A 356 -5.87 -19.91 2.88
N LEU A 357 -4.81 -20.25 3.63
CA LEU A 357 -3.60 -20.80 3.04
C LEU A 357 -3.91 -22.17 2.42
N PRO A 358 -3.31 -22.49 1.28
CA PRO A 358 -3.59 -23.74 0.59
C PRO A 358 -3.08 -24.96 1.38
N ASP A 359 -3.90 -26.02 1.43
CA ASP A 359 -3.51 -27.30 1.98
C ASP A 359 -2.50 -28.04 1.04
N LEU A 360 -2.06 -29.23 1.44
CA LEU A 360 -1.08 -30.00 0.67
C LEU A 360 -1.53 -30.26 -0.77
N ASN A 361 -2.79 -30.63 -0.99
CA ASN A 361 -3.30 -30.93 -2.33
C ASN A 361 -3.48 -29.67 -3.15
N GLU A 362 -4.00 -28.62 -2.55
CA GLU A 362 -4.13 -27.31 -3.17
C GLU A 362 -2.76 -26.73 -3.56
N ARG A 363 -1.71 -26.91 -2.70
CA ARG A 363 -0.35 -26.48 -3.08
C ARG A 363 0.17 -27.22 -4.31
N LYS A 364 -0.12 -28.53 -4.46
CA LYS A 364 0.22 -29.27 -5.68
C LYS A 364 -0.42 -28.62 -6.92
N GLU A 365 -1.71 -28.26 -6.82
CA GLU A 365 -2.41 -27.58 -7.91
C GLU A 365 -1.78 -26.20 -8.21
N VAL A 366 -1.45 -25.43 -7.16
CA VAL A 366 -0.80 -24.11 -7.29
C VAL A 366 0.57 -24.25 -7.94
N PHE A 367 1.40 -25.21 -7.51
CA PHE A 367 2.65 -25.54 -8.21
C PHE A 367 2.39 -25.89 -9.66
N GLY A 368 1.38 -26.74 -9.95
CA GLY A 368 1.02 -27.12 -11.32
C GLY A 368 0.73 -25.93 -12.24
N VAL A 369 0.19 -24.82 -11.70
CA VAL A 369 -0.02 -23.59 -12.47
C VAL A 369 1.30 -22.83 -12.68
N HIS A 370 2.09 -22.63 -11.61
CA HIS A 370 3.32 -21.82 -11.67
C HIS A 370 4.51 -22.53 -12.32
N LEU A 371 4.48 -23.85 -12.43
CA LEU A 371 5.49 -24.65 -13.14
C LEU A 371 5.30 -24.65 -14.66
N LYS A 372 4.08 -24.44 -15.17
CA LYS A 372 3.77 -24.46 -16.62
C LYS A 372 4.69 -23.59 -17.49
N PRO A 373 5.04 -22.35 -17.10
CA PRO A 373 5.91 -21.50 -17.91
C PRO A 373 7.39 -21.89 -17.85
N LEU A 374 7.81 -22.78 -16.93
CA LEU A 374 9.19 -23.14 -16.69
C LEU A 374 9.63 -24.34 -17.54
N LYS A 375 10.90 -24.35 -17.92
CA LYS A 375 11.54 -25.53 -18.51
C LYS A 375 12.07 -26.40 -17.38
N LEU A 376 11.36 -27.48 -17.09
CA LEU A 376 11.65 -28.39 -16.00
C LEU A 376 12.52 -29.54 -16.45
N ASP A 377 13.34 -30.05 -15.54
CA ASP A 377 14.01 -31.36 -15.66
C ASP A 377 13.05 -32.49 -15.24
N SER A 378 13.32 -33.72 -15.67
CA SER A 378 12.51 -34.88 -15.34
C SER A 378 12.54 -35.29 -13.85
N ASN A 379 13.48 -34.75 -13.07
CA ASN A 379 13.66 -35.06 -11.64
C ASN A 379 12.83 -34.16 -10.70
N VAL A 380 12.04 -33.25 -11.25
CA VAL A 380 11.19 -32.34 -10.44
C VAL A 380 9.94 -33.10 -9.99
N ASP A 381 9.85 -33.32 -8.70
CA ASP A 381 8.71 -33.91 -8.03
C ASP A 381 7.84 -32.87 -7.36
N VAL A 382 6.62 -32.66 -7.88
CA VAL A 382 5.65 -31.69 -7.38
C VAL A 382 5.15 -32.06 -5.98
N ASP A 383 5.03 -33.35 -5.70
CA ASP A 383 4.61 -33.84 -4.38
C ASP A 383 5.64 -33.52 -3.30
N LEU A 384 6.90 -33.65 -3.64
CA LEU A 384 7.99 -33.26 -2.75
C LEU A 384 7.99 -31.75 -2.51
N LEU A 385 7.83 -30.94 -3.57
CA LEU A 385 7.79 -29.48 -3.43
C LEU A 385 6.63 -29.01 -2.56
N ALA A 386 5.44 -29.57 -2.76
CA ALA A 386 4.26 -29.25 -1.96
C ALA A 386 4.45 -29.65 -0.47
N ARG A 387 5.08 -30.79 -0.20
CA ARG A 387 5.43 -31.21 1.16
C ARG A 387 6.44 -30.29 1.82
N GLN A 388 7.40 -29.76 1.06
CA GLN A 388 8.45 -28.90 1.61
C GLN A 388 8.03 -27.42 1.77
N THR A 389 6.82 -27.04 1.38
CA THR A 389 6.30 -25.69 1.44
C THR A 389 5.01 -25.56 2.29
N PRO A 390 4.94 -26.16 3.50
CA PRO A 390 3.76 -26.00 4.35
C PRO A 390 3.60 -24.54 4.79
N GLY A 391 2.36 -24.07 4.84
CA GLY A 391 2.05 -22.70 5.22
C GLY A 391 2.42 -21.63 4.17
N PHE A 392 2.88 -22.04 2.97
CA PHE A 392 3.14 -21.10 1.88
C PHE A 392 1.83 -20.69 1.22
N SER A 393 1.71 -19.39 0.96
CA SER A 393 0.65 -18.85 0.13
C SER A 393 0.91 -19.11 -1.36
N GLY A 394 -0.09 -18.87 -2.20
CA GLY A 394 0.09 -18.94 -3.65
C GLY A 394 1.17 -17.99 -4.18
N ALA A 395 1.32 -16.81 -3.55
CA ALA A 395 2.36 -15.85 -3.91
C ALA A 395 3.76 -16.35 -3.50
N ASP A 396 3.89 -17.04 -2.36
CA ASP A 396 5.16 -17.62 -1.93
C ASP A 396 5.57 -18.75 -2.89
N ILE A 397 4.64 -19.61 -3.31
CA ILE A 397 4.88 -20.67 -4.29
C ILE A 397 5.32 -20.07 -5.64
N ALA A 398 4.65 -19.02 -6.10
CA ALA A 398 5.05 -18.32 -7.32
C ALA A 398 6.48 -17.75 -7.19
N ASN A 399 6.83 -17.21 -6.02
CA ASN A 399 8.18 -16.72 -5.74
C ASN A 399 9.21 -17.85 -5.71
N VAL A 400 8.88 -19.03 -5.14
CA VAL A 400 9.74 -20.23 -5.20
C VAL A 400 10.03 -20.62 -6.64
N CYS A 401 9.01 -20.69 -7.47
CA CYS A 401 9.15 -21.05 -8.89
C CYS A 401 10.04 -20.04 -9.66
N ASN A 402 9.83 -18.76 -9.42
CA ASN A 402 10.64 -17.70 -10.01
C ASN A 402 12.11 -17.75 -9.52
N GLU A 403 12.32 -17.91 -8.21
CA GLU A 403 13.66 -17.95 -7.62
C GLU A 403 14.44 -19.19 -8.09
N ALA A 404 13.79 -20.36 -8.21
CA ALA A 404 14.40 -21.57 -8.75
C ALA A 404 14.88 -21.36 -10.20
N ALA A 405 14.08 -20.70 -11.03
CA ALA A 405 14.47 -20.35 -12.39
C ALA A 405 15.67 -19.39 -12.43
N LEU A 406 15.72 -18.41 -11.49
CA LEU A 406 16.87 -17.48 -11.36
C LEU A 406 18.14 -18.20 -10.89
N ILE A 407 18.01 -19.20 -9.99
CA ILE A 407 19.13 -20.02 -9.54
C ILE A 407 19.66 -20.87 -10.69
N ALA A 408 18.79 -21.57 -11.41
CA ALA A 408 19.16 -22.36 -12.59
C ALA A 408 19.88 -21.52 -13.65
N ALA A 409 19.36 -20.32 -13.93
CA ALA A 409 19.98 -19.38 -14.86
C ALA A 409 21.37 -18.91 -14.40
N ARG A 410 21.55 -18.66 -13.11
CA ARG A 410 22.85 -18.30 -12.52
C ARG A 410 23.89 -19.41 -12.68
N HIS A 411 23.45 -20.66 -12.59
CA HIS A 411 24.28 -21.85 -12.81
C HIS A 411 24.39 -22.24 -14.29
N GLN A 412 23.86 -21.41 -15.22
CA GLN A 412 23.91 -21.64 -16.66
C GLN A 412 23.23 -22.95 -17.09
N LYS A 413 22.27 -23.45 -16.31
CA LYS A 413 21.49 -24.63 -16.64
C LYS A 413 20.49 -24.34 -17.76
N LYS A 414 20.06 -25.37 -18.50
CA LYS A 414 19.06 -25.30 -19.58
C LYS A 414 17.64 -25.57 -19.09
N SER A 415 17.51 -26.22 -17.96
CA SER A 415 16.27 -26.58 -17.26
C SER A 415 16.42 -26.41 -15.79
N VAL A 416 15.29 -26.20 -15.09
CA VAL A 416 15.23 -26.09 -13.63
C VAL A 416 15.07 -27.48 -13.05
N ASP A 417 15.96 -27.86 -12.14
CA ASP A 417 15.94 -29.15 -11.49
C ASP A 417 15.48 -29.10 -10.04
N LYS A 418 15.35 -30.28 -9.40
CA LYS A 418 14.95 -30.42 -8.00
C LYS A 418 15.83 -29.58 -7.06
N ASP A 419 17.15 -29.58 -7.28
CA ASP A 419 18.10 -28.89 -6.37
C ASP A 419 17.95 -27.39 -6.44
N ASP A 420 17.60 -26.83 -7.61
CA ASP A 420 17.31 -25.40 -7.77
C ASP A 420 16.07 -24.99 -6.97
N PHE A 421 15.00 -25.82 -6.96
CA PHE A 421 13.83 -25.58 -6.14
C PHE A 421 14.14 -25.67 -4.65
N LEU A 422 14.89 -26.67 -4.22
CA LEU A 422 15.30 -26.79 -2.82
C LEU A 422 16.14 -25.58 -2.37
N ALA A 423 17.07 -25.14 -3.22
CA ALA A 423 17.86 -23.93 -2.95
C ALA A 423 17.01 -22.65 -2.94
N ALA A 424 15.94 -22.58 -3.75
CA ALA A 424 14.99 -21.48 -3.76
C ALA A 424 14.17 -21.43 -2.46
N ILE A 425 13.65 -22.57 -2.00
CA ILE A 425 12.94 -22.70 -0.73
C ILE A 425 13.85 -22.25 0.41
N ASP A 426 15.08 -22.77 0.45
CA ASP A 426 16.09 -22.37 1.45
C ASP A 426 16.35 -20.88 1.47
N ARG A 427 16.45 -20.27 0.30
CA ARG A 427 16.71 -18.83 0.18
C ARG A 427 15.53 -18.00 0.65
N ILE A 428 14.31 -18.42 0.39
CA ILE A 428 13.09 -17.71 0.79
C ILE A 428 12.89 -17.80 2.30
N VAL A 429 13.06 -18.97 2.89
CA VAL A 429 12.85 -19.20 4.32
C VAL A 429 14.05 -18.73 5.16
N GLY A 430 15.28 -19.10 4.77
CA GLY A 430 16.50 -18.85 5.55
C GLY A 430 17.30 -17.61 5.11
N GLY A 431 17.00 -17.05 3.96
CA GLY A 431 17.76 -15.95 3.37
C GLY A 431 19.01 -16.39 2.60
N LEU A 432 19.79 -15.41 2.15
CA LEU A 432 21.02 -15.66 1.39
C LEU A 432 22.11 -16.32 2.26
N GLU A 433 22.78 -17.29 1.67
CA GLU A 433 23.96 -17.92 2.22
C GLU A 433 25.13 -16.92 2.33
N LYS A 434 25.77 -16.87 3.51
CA LYS A 434 26.91 -15.98 3.80
C LYS A 434 28.23 -16.74 3.75
N LYS A 435 28.73 -16.99 2.55
CA LYS A 435 30.02 -17.71 2.33
C LYS A 435 31.25 -16.96 2.86
N THR A 436 31.12 -15.65 3.12
CA THR A 436 32.25 -14.80 3.54
C THR A 436 32.42 -14.72 5.06
N LYS A 437 31.51 -15.32 5.85
CA LYS A 437 31.62 -15.27 7.30
C LYS A 437 32.70 -16.25 7.79
N VAL A 438 33.80 -15.71 8.25
CA VAL A 438 34.89 -16.48 8.84
C VAL A 438 34.45 -16.92 10.24
N MET A 439 34.38 -18.21 10.46
CA MET A 439 34.12 -18.83 11.77
C MET A 439 35.40 -19.53 12.26
N THR A 440 35.65 -19.47 13.54
CA THR A 440 36.73 -20.26 14.14
C THR A 440 36.34 -21.76 14.20
N ALA A 441 37.28 -22.66 14.25
CA ALA A 441 37.02 -24.09 14.37
C ALA A 441 36.22 -24.42 15.64
N ALA A 442 36.40 -23.68 16.72
CA ALA A 442 35.67 -23.83 17.98
C ALA A 442 34.20 -23.41 17.81
N GLU A 443 33.93 -22.27 17.14
CA GLU A 443 32.56 -21.82 16.84
C GLU A 443 31.86 -22.79 15.90
N LYS A 444 32.53 -23.25 14.82
CA LYS A 444 31.96 -24.24 13.89
C LYS A 444 31.55 -25.51 14.63
N ARG A 445 32.40 -25.99 15.56
CA ARG A 445 32.11 -27.17 16.39
C ARG A 445 30.93 -26.90 17.33
N ALA A 446 30.87 -25.74 17.98
CA ALA A 446 29.77 -25.40 18.88
C ALA A 446 28.44 -25.35 18.15
N ILE A 447 28.39 -24.75 16.96
CA ILE A 447 27.20 -24.72 16.11
C ILE A 447 26.81 -26.13 15.67
N ALA A 448 27.77 -26.96 15.26
CA ALA A 448 27.47 -28.33 14.83
C ALA A 448 26.87 -29.19 15.95
N LEU A 449 27.39 -29.08 17.18
CA LEU A 449 26.84 -29.75 18.36
C LEU A 449 25.44 -29.25 18.71
N HIS A 450 25.22 -27.94 18.60
CA HIS A 450 23.91 -27.30 18.81
C HIS A 450 22.84 -27.82 17.85
N GLU A 451 23.12 -27.74 16.53
CA GLU A 451 22.20 -28.17 15.49
C GLU A 451 21.98 -29.69 15.49
N ALA A 452 23.05 -30.46 15.79
CA ALA A 452 22.92 -31.91 16.00
C ALA A 452 22.02 -32.23 17.18
N GLY A 453 22.01 -31.39 18.25
CA GLY A 453 21.13 -31.53 19.40
C GLY A 453 19.65 -31.45 19.01
N HIS A 454 19.28 -30.45 18.24
CA HIS A 454 17.92 -30.30 17.69
C HIS A 454 17.54 -31.54 16.84
N ALA A 455 18.41 -31.94 15.95
CA ALA A 455 18.16 -33.08 15.05
C ALA A 455 18.00 -34.41 15.81
N THR A 456 18.89 -34.69 16.78
CA THR A 456 18.85 -35.90 17.57
C THR A 456 17.54 -36.03 18.34
N ILE A 457 17.14 -34.98 19.06
CA ILE A 457 15.90 -35.00 19.85
C ILE A 457 14.67 -35.14 18.95
N SER A 458 14.60 -34.38 17.88
CA SER A 458 13.47 -34.45 16.94
C SER A 458 13.33 -35.83 16.30
N TRP A 459 14.42 -36.60 16.15
CA TRP A 459 14.37 -37.94 15.57
C TRP A 459 13.65 -38.96 16.47
N PHE A 460 13.83 -38.85 17.78
CA PHE A 460 13.29 -39.78 18.75
C PHE A 460 11.95 -39.37 19.37
N LEU A 461 11.47 -38.14 19.14
CA LEU A 461 10.18 -37.70 19.63
C LEU A 461 9.08 -38.01 18.61
N GLU A 462 7.95 -38.56 19.12
CA GLU A 462 6.81 -38.96 18.31
C GLU A 462 6.20 -37.80 17.52
N HIS A 463 5.94 -36.73 18.24
CA HIS A 463 5.19 -35.57 17.70
C HIS A 463 6.08 -34.44 17.18
N ALA A 464 7.41 -34.62 17.23
CA ALA A 464 8.32 -33.65 16.60
C ALA A 464 8.22 -33.72 15.08
N ASN A 465 8.29 -32.55 14.45
CA ASN A 465 8.24 -32.47 12.99
C ASN A 465 9.39 -33.28 12.34
N PRO A 466 9.11 -34.02 11.25
CA PRO A 466 10.14 -34.76 10.54
C PRO A 466 11.27 -33.87 10.07
N LEU A 467 12.51 -34.33 10.26
CA LEU A 467 13.70 -33.61 9.84
C LEU A 467 13.88 -33.75 8.33
N ILE A 468 14.17 -32.65 7.64
CA ILE A 468 14.53 -32.62 6.21
C ILE A 468 16.05 -32.59 6.10
N LYS A 469 16.69 -31.62 6.72
CA LYS A 469 18.14 -31.42 6.69
C LYS A 469 18.61 -30.58 7.87
N VAL A 470 19.91 -30.65 8.16
CA VAL A 470 20.60 -29.81 9.13
C VAL A 470 21.78 -29.13 8.43
N THR A 471 21.99 -27.87 8.72
CA THR A 471 23.11 -27.10 8.13
C THR A 471 23.75 -26.21 9.16
N ILE A 472 25.07 -26.08 9.05
CA ILE A 472 25.87 -25.11 9.81
C ILE A 472 26.38 -23.98 8.93
N VAL A 473 25.86 -23.87 7.71
CA VAL A 473 26.14 -22.76 6.79
C VAL A 473 25.34 -21.54 7.21
N PRO A 474 25.98 -20.40 7.53
CA PRO A 474 25.26 -19.22 8.00
C PRO A 474 24.32 -18.65 6.93
N ARG A 475 23.06 -18.39 7.30
CA ARG A 475 22.05 -17.77 6.46
C ARG A 475 21.34 -16.65 7.21
N GLY A 476 21.20 -15.49 6.58
CA GLY A 476 20.52 -14.36 7.21
C GLY A 476 21.14 -13.97 8.56
N ARG A 477 20.40 -14.17 9.66
CA ARG A 477 20.87 -13.96 11.05
C ARG A 477 21.29 -15.26 11.73
N ALA A 478 20.87 -16.42 11.20
CA ALA A 478 21.18 -17.72 11.77
C ALA A 478 22.61 -18.17 11.45
N LEU A 479 23.26 -18.85 12.38
CA LEU A 479 24.59 -19.43 12.24
C LEU A 479 24.53 -20.87 11.72
N GLY A 480 23.44 -21.57 12.03
CA GLY A 480 23.04 -22.88 11.57
C GLY A 480 21.54 -22.98 11.56
N ALA A 481 20.98 -24.08 11.10
CA ALA A 481 19.56 -24.38 11.18
C ALA A 481 19.28 -25.87 10.98
N ALA A 482 18.42 -26.43 11.78
CA ALA A 482 17.74 -27.68 11.52
C ALA A 482 16.39 -27.40 10.82
N TRP A 483 16.20 -28.00 9.66
CA TRP A 483 15.03 -27.81 8.81
C TRP A 483 14.08 -28.98 8.97
N TYR A 484 12.86 -28.66 9.30
CA TYR A 484 11.81 -29.62 9.55
C TYR A 484 10.73 -29.52 8.50
N LEU A 485 9.97 -30.59 8.32
CA LEU A 485 8.71 -30.61 7.58
C LEU A 485 7.58 -30.32 8.58
N PRO A 486 7.07 -29.08 8.67
CA PRO A 486 5.97 -28.80 9.57
C PRO A 486 4.74 -29.61 9.16
N GLU A 487 4.16 -30.32 10.11
CA GLU A 487 2.93 -31.06 9.87
C GLU A 487 1.72 -30.14 10.01
N GLU A 488 0.86 -30.14 8.98
CA GLU A 488 -0.39 -29.38 9.00
C GLU A 488 -1.37 -30.02 9.98
N ARG A 489 -1.64 -29.32 11.09
CA ARG A 489 -2.54 -29.77 12.13
C ARG A 489 -3.64 -28.73 12.35
N GLN A 490 -4.90 -29.17 12.38
CA GLN A 490 -6.06 -28.33 12.72
C GLN A 490 -6.16 -28.10 14.23
N ILE A 491 -5.73 -29.11 15.02
CA ILE A 491 -5.75 -29.11 16.46
C ILE A 491 -4.39 -29.63 16.93
N THR A 492 -3.79 -28.95 17.90
CA THR A 492 -2.51 -29.34 18.50
C THR A 492 -2.75 -29.77 19.95
N THR A 493 -2.29 -30.96 20.33
CA THR A 493 -2.41 -31.47 21.70
C THR A 493 -1.29 -30.96 22.63
N LYS A 494 -1.48 -31.11 23.93
CA LYS A 494 -0.47 -30.74 24.93
C LYS A 494 0.85 -31.48 24.69
N GLU A 495 0.78 -32.80 24.42
CA GLU A 495 1.93 -33.68 24.19
C GLU A 495 2.72 -33.23 22.95
N GLN A 496 2.02 -32.84 21.87
CA GLN A 496 2.66 -32.34 20.66
C GLN A 496 3.42 -31.03 20.91
N MET A 497 2.82 -30.12 21.68
CA MET A 497 3.48 -28.85 22.03
C MET A 497 4.69 -29.09 22.95
N LEU A 498 4.61 -30.05 23.87
CA LEU A 498 5.72 -30.43 24.76
C LEU A 498 6.88 -31.07 23.97
N ASP A 499 6.58 -31.95 23.00
CA ASP A 499 7.60 -32.55 22.14
C ASP A 499 8.31 -31.50 21.26
N GLU A 500 7.56 -30.55 20.70
CA GLU A 500 8.14 -29.43 19.97
C GLU A 500 9.04 -28.56 20.85
N MET A 501 8.61 -28.29 22.08
CA MET A 501 9.38 -27.54 23.05
C MET A 501 10.67 -28.29 23.45
N CYS A 502 10.59 -29.59 23.67
CA CYS A 502 11.73 -30.46 23.98
C CYS A 502 12.75 -30.46 22.83
N ALA A 503 12.29 -30.60 21.57
CA ALA A 503 13.14 -30.54 20.39
C ALA A 503 13.81 -29.18 20.22
N THR A 504 13.08 -28.10 20.50
CA THR A 504 13.61 -26.71 20.41
C THR A 504 14.68 -26.45 21.51
N LEU A 505 14.56 -27.07 22.66
CA LEU A 505 15.58 -26.98 23.74
C LEU A 505 16.84 -27.83 23.48
N GLY A 506 16.81 -28.69 22.45
CA GLY A 506 17.88 -29.64 22.12
C GLY A 506 19.24 -29.00 21.90
N GLY A 507 19.29 -27.88 21.18
CA GLY A 507 20.54 -27.16 20.96
C GLY A 507 21.18 -26.66 22.27
N ARG A 508 20.37 -26.05 23.14
CA ARG A 508 20.80 -25.59 24.46
C ARG A 508 21.28 -26.72 25.36
N ALA A 509 20.57 -27.86 25.36
CA ALA A 509 20.94 -29.03 26.13
C ALA A 509 22.24 -29.63 25.60
N ALA A 510 22.44 -29.67 24.29
CA ALA A 510 23.68 -30.16 23.69
C ALA A 510 24.89 -29.27 24.03
N GLU A 511 24.75 -27.95 24.03
CA GLU A 511 25.79 -27.03 24.48
C GLU A 511 26.24 -27.37 25.92
N GLU A 512 25.32 -27.52 26.84
CA GLU A 512 25.65 -27.81 28.27
C GLU A 512 26.34 -29.15 28.42
N ILE A 513 25.85 -30.23 27.77
CA ILE A 513 26.39 -31.58 27.92
C ILE A 513 27.74 -31.77 27.25
N PHE A 514 27.88 -31.31 25.98
CA PHE A 514 29.04 -31.68 25.15
C PHE A 514 30.09 -30.59 25.04
N ILE A 515 29.76 -29.32 25.37
CA ILE A 515 30.69 -28.22 25.39
C ILE A 515 31.03 -27.82 26.82
N GLY A 516 30.12 -28.05 27.77
CA GLY A 516 30.28 -27.71 29.20
C GLY A 516 29.99 -26.24 29.54
N HIS A 517 29.57 -25.43 28.54
CA HIS A 517 29.14 -24.08 28.76
C HIS A 517 28.04 -23.71 27.76
N ILE A 518 27.22 -22.74 28.15
CA ILE A 518 26.06 -22.28 27.44
C ILE A 518 26.40 -21.00 26.69
N SER A 519 25.80 -20.80 25.52
CA SER A 519 26.06 -19.65 24.64
C SER A 519 24.79 -18.81 24.35
N THR A 520 24.98 -17.68 23.69
CA THR A 520 23.87 -16.85 23.17
C THR A 520 23.23 -17.44 21.91
N GLY A 521 23.74 -18.55 21.38
CA GLY A 521 23.21 -19.21 20.18
C GLY A 521 21.74 -19.62 20.35
N ALA A 522 21.39 -20.11 21.52
CA ALA A 522 20.03 -20.57 21.86
C ALA A 522 19.01 -19.44 22.19
N MET A 523 19.35 -18.16 21.96
CA MET A 523 18.46 -17.05 22.36
C MET A 523 17.08 -17.11 21.66
N ASN A 524 17.06 -17.40 20.36
CA ASN A 524 15.82 -17.52 19.60
C ASN A 524 14.99 -18.74 20.03
N ASP A 525 15.66 -19.85 20.36
CA ASP A 525 15.00 -21.08 20.82
C ASP A 525 14.35 -20.84 22.18
N LEU A 526 15.04 -20.18 23.09
CA LEU A 526 14.50 -19.81 24.40
C LEU A 526 13.33 -18.84 24.29
N GLU A 527 13.40 -17.84 23.37
CA GLU A 527 12.30 -16.93 23.12
C GLU A 527 11.06 -17.69 22.61
N ARG A 528 11.25 -18.60 21.65
CA ARG A 528 10.19 -19.42 21.08
C ARG A 528 9.53 -20.31 22.13
N VAL A 529 10.33 -21.04 22.90
CA VAL A 529 9.86 -21.94 23.96
C VAL A 529 9.11 -21.15 25.04
N THR A 530 9.62 -19.97 25.43
CA THR A 530 8.95 -19.15 26.46
C THR A 530 7.58 -18.66 25.94
N LYS A 531 7.49 -18.15 24.71
CA LYS A 531 6.20 -17.74 24.12
C LYS A 531 5.21 -18.92 24.03
N GLN A 532 5.70 -20.09 23.65
CA GLN A 532 4.89 -21.30 23.55
C GLN A 532 4.35 -21.73 24.90
N ALA A 533 5.17 -21.75 25.93
CA ALA A 533 4.78 -22.11 27.32
C ALA A 533 3.74 -21.11 27.87
N TYR A 534 3.95 -19.80 27.67
CA TYR A 534 2.95 -18.81 28.04
C TYR A 534 1.63 -19.03 27.28
N GLY A 535 1.68 -19.34 25.99
CA GLY A 535 0.51 -19.65 25.17
C GLY A 535 -0.25 -20.86 25.70
N MET A 536 0.46 -21.93 26.06
CA MET A 536 -0.14 -23.14 26.61
C MET A 536 -0.85 -22.89 27.94
N ILE A 537 -0.22 -22.12 28.84
CA ILE A 537 -0.72 -21.91 30.20
C ILE A 537 -1.78 -20.81 30.22
N ALA A 538 -1.47 -19.62 29.67
CA ALA A 538 -2.33 -18.43 29.79
C ALA A 538 -3.48 -18.39 28.78
N TYR A 539 -3.33 -19.03 27.61
CA TYR A 539 -4.34 -18.94 26.55
C TYR A 539 -5.07 -20.26 26.33
N ALA A 540 -4.37 -21.37 26.32
CA ALA A 540 -4.97 -22.68 26.09
C ALA A 540 -5.40 -23.43 27.39
N GLY A 541 -5.04 -22.93 28.59
CA GLY A 541 -5.42 -23.54 29.85
C GLY A 541 -4.87 -24.97 30.06
N MET A 542 -3.67 -25.25 29.50
CA MET A 542 -3.05 -26.58 29.49
C MET A 542 -2.13 -26.82 30.71
N SER A 543 -2.31 -26.08 31.80
CA SER A 543 -1.60 -26.28 33.07
C SER A 543 -2.48 -27.00 34.08
N ASP A 544 -1.87 -27.84 34.92
CA ASP A 544 -2.57 -28.57 36.00
C ASP A 544 -2.98 -27.64 37.17
N LYS A 545 -2.24 -26.51 37.35
CA LYS A 545 -2.58 -25.51 38.37
C LYS A 545 -3.54 -24.44 37.91
N LEU A 546 -3.62 -24.20 36.62
CA LEU A 546 -4.52 -23.23 35.97
C LEU A 546 -5.33 -23.89 34.84
N PRO A 547 -6.10 -24.95 35.12
CA PRO A 547 -6.78 -25.71 34.09
C PRO A 547 -8.00 -24.96 33.58
N ASN A 548 -8.26 -25.06 32.24
CA ASN A 548 -9.47 -24.60 31.61
C ASN A 548 -9.73 -23.08 31.72
N LEU A 549 -8.68 -22.29 31.94
CA LEU A 549 -8.75 -20.83 31.99
C LEU A 549 -8.07 -20.23 30.75
N CYS A 550 -8.72 -19.23 30.13
CA CYS A 550 -8.17 -18.46 29.02
C CYS A 550 -8.12 -16.98 29.40
N TYR A 551 -6.92 -16.47 29.49
CA TYR A 551 -6.67 -15.06 29.78
C TYR A 551 -6.43 -14.23 28.51
N TYR A 552 -6.64 -14.83 27.33
CA TYR A 552 -6.54 -14.10 26.05
C TYR A 552 -7.78 -13.27 25.84
N ASN A 553 -7.58 -11.96 25.57
CA ASN A 553 -8.66 -11.06 25.22
C ASN A 553 -8.50 -10.61 23.76
N SER A 554 -9.25 -11.21 22.86
CA SER A 554 -9.23 -10.92 21.43
C SER A 554 -9.74 -9.49 21.08
N ASN A 555 -10.38 -8.80 22.02
CA ASN A 555 -10.98 -7.48 21.81
C ASN A 555 -10.13 -6.31 22.32
N GLU A 556 -8.99 -6.55 22.95
CA GLU A 556 -8.16 -5.54 23.60
C GLU A 556 -6.70 -5.57 23.12
N ASP A 557 -6.46 -5.09 21.91
CA ASP A 557 -5.10 -4.90 21.36
C ASP A 557 -4.25 -3.87 22.16
N TYR A 558 -4.83 -3.14 23.13
CA TYR A 558 -4.19 -2.03 23.83
C TYR A 558 -4.55 -1.94 25.35
N SER A 559 -4.89 -3.05 25.98
CA SER A 559 -5.04 -3.03 27.44
C SER A 559 -3.65 -3.08 28.08
N PHE A 560 -3.24 -1.98 28.73
CA PHE A 560 -2.04 -1.94 29.56
C PHE A 560 -2.22 -2.71 30.89
N THR A 561 -3.41 -3.25 31.14
CA THR A 561 -3.72 -3.99 32.36
C THR A 561 -3.85 -5.48 32.03
N LYS A 562 -3.11 -6.30 32.79
CA LYS A 562 -3.24 -7.76 32.74
C LYS A 562 -4.67 -8.15 33.12
N PRO A 563 -5.32 -9.13 32.44
CA PRO A 563 -6.68 -9.58 32.76
C PRO A 563 -6.75 -10.48 34.00
N TYR A 564 -5.70 -10.53 34.81
CA TYR A 564 -5.56 -11.38 35.99
C TYR A 564 -4.79 -10.68 37.12
N SER A 565 -4.93 -11.19 38.35
CA SER A 565 -4.26 -10.65 39.53
C SER A 565 -2.75 -10.92 39.54
N GLU A 566 -1.98 -10.16 40.33
CA GLU A 566 -0.54 -10.38 40.49
C GLU A 566 -0.22 -11.80 41.03
N HIS A 567 -1.06 -12.34 41.91
CA HIS A 567 -0.91 -13.72 42.35
C HIS A 567 -1.06 -14.73 41.21
N THR A 568 -2.01 -14.52 40.31
CA THR A 568 -2.16 -15.36 39.12
C THR A 568 -0.99 -15.18 38.15
N ALA A 569 -0.44 -13.97 38.02
CA ALA A 569 0.76 -13.70 37.21
C ALA A 569 1.95 -14.50 37.74
N GLU A 570 2.19 -14.48 39.07
CA GLU A 570 3.25 -15.24 39.71
C GLU A 570 3.08 -16.75 39.48
N LEU A 571 1.85 -17.26 39.57
CA LEU A 571 1.55 -18.66 39.31
C LEU A 571 1.78 -19.06 37.87
N ILE A 572 1.43 -18.19 36.91
CA ILE A 572 1.73 -18.39 35.47
C ILE A 572 3.25 -18.46 35.27
N ASP A 573 4.02 -17.52 35.83
CA ASP A 573 5.47 -17.51 35.73
C ASP A 573 6.12 -18.77 36.29
N GLN A 574 5.64 -19.26 37.46
CA GLN A 574 6.11 -20.50 38.06
C GLN A 574 5.81 -21.72 37.18
N GLU A 575 4.61 -21.80 36.61
CA GLU A 575 4.21 -22.91 35.73
C GLU A 575 4.99 -22.92 34.43
N VAL A 576 5.21 -21.71 33.82
CA VAL A 576 6.06 -21.56 32.65
C VAL A 576 7.48 -22.07 32.92
N GLN A 577 8.07 -21.62 34.02
CA GLN A 577 9.41 -22.06 34.43
C GLN A 577 9.48 -23.58 34.68
N HIS A 578 8.47 -24.12 35.32
CA HIS A 578 8.39 -25.56 35.61
C HIS A 578 8.31 -26.37 34.32
N MET A 579 7.39 -26.03 33.42
CA MET A 579 7.18 -26.70 32.13
C MET A 579 8.45 -26.67 31.27
N ILE A 580 9.09 -25.51 31.14
CA ILE A 580 10.34 -25.37 30.36
C ILE A 580 11.45 -26.22 30.97
N ASN A 581 11.62 -26.18 32.28
CA ASN A 581 12.65 -26.95 32.96
C ASN A 581 12.43 -28.47 32.83
N GLU A 582 11.19 -28.93 32.93
CA GLU A 582 10.83 -30.33 32.72
C GLU A 582 11.23 -30.81 31.32
N GLN A 583 10.86 -30.07 30.28
CA GLN A 583 11.22 -30.39 28.90
C GLN A 583 12.72 -30.26 28.63
N TYR A 584 13.41 -29.35 29.31
CA TYR A 584 14.87 -29.24 29.26
C TYR A 584 15.57 -30.45 29.85
N MET A 585 15.11 -30.95 31.02
CA MET A 585 15.65 -32.17 31.62
C MET A 585 15.38 -33.42 30.79
N ARG A 586 14.19 -33.48 30.12
CA ARG A 586 13.86 -34.53 29.16
C ARG A 586 14.79 -34.49 27.93
N ALA A 587 15.06 -33.31 27.39
CA ALA A 587 16.01 -33.12 26.30
C ALA A 587 17.42 -33.59 26.67
N LYS A 588 17.89 -33.27 27.89
CA LYS A 588 19.20 -33.72 28.37
C LYS A 588 19.26 -35.24 28.51
N ALA A 589 18.22 -35.87 29.02
CA ALA A 589 18.17 -37.33 29.18
C ALA A 589 18.25 -38.04 27.82
N LEU A 590 17.48 -37.59 26.83
CA LEU A 590 17.52 -38.11 25.45
C LEU A 590 18.90 -37.96 24.80
N LEU A 591 19.54 -36.78 24.94
CA LEU A 591 20.88 -36.57 24.41
C LEU A 591 21.96 -37.40 25.09
N GLN A 592 21.83 -37.68 26.38
CA GLN A 592 22.75 -38.58 27.11
C GLN A 592 22.58 -40.02 26.65
N GLU A 593 21.35 -40.48 26.45
CA GLU A 593 21.03 -41.82 25.94
C GLU A 593 21.61 -42.05 24.55
N HIS A 594 21.50 -41.01 23.66
CA HIS A 594 21.95 -41.11 22.27
C HIS A 594 23.24 -40.35 22.02
N SER A 595 24.10 -40.17 23.00
CA SER A 595 25.31 -39.34 22.95
C SER A 595 26.31 -39.74 21.89
N GLU A 596 26.49 -41.03 21.61
CA GLU A 596 27.39 -41.50 20.55
C GLU A 596 26.91 -41.09 19.16
N GLY A 597 25.65 -41.32 18.85
CA GLY A 597 25.05 -40.92 17.58
C GLY A 597 25.03 -39.41 17.39
N HIS A 598 24.73 -38.65 18.48
CA HIS A 598 24.81 -37.19 18.46
C HIS A 598 26.23 -36.69 18.07
N ASN A 599 27.28 -37.25 18.65
CA ASN A 599 28.66 -36.87 18.34
C ASN A 599 29.03 -37.24 16.90
N GLN A 600 28.58 -38.40 16.40
CA GLN A 600 28.79 -38.80 15.00
C GLN A 600 28.08 -37.82 14.04
N LEU A 601 26.85 -37.40 14.36
CA LEU A 601 26.08 -36.44 13.62
C LEU A 601 26.76 -35.06 13.59
N ALA A 602 27.22 -34.58 14.74
CA ALA A 602 27.95 -33.32 14.85
C ALA A 602 29.26 -33.32 14.03
N GLN A 603 30.00 -34.44 14.08
CA GLN A 603 31.22 -34.58 13.26
C GLN A 603 30.91 -34.59 11.77
N LEU A 604 29.85 -35.27 11.35
CA LEU A 604 29.41 -35.29 9.96
C LEU A 604 29.00 -33.88 9.46
N LEU A 605 28.36 -33.08 10.35
CA LEU A 605 28.05 -31.68 10.09
C LEU A 605 29.30 -30.80 9.93
N ILE A 606 30.33 -31.03 10.74
CA ILE A 606 31.61 -30.32 10.60
C ILE A 606 32.26 -30.60 9.24
N ASP A 607 32.19 -31.86 8.79
CA ASP A 607 32.84 -32.33 7.57
C ASP A 607 32.08 -31.94 6.30
N ARG A 608 30.75 -32.02 6.30
CA ARG A 608 29.89 -31.80 5.10
C ARG A 608 29.13 -30.48 5.11
N GLU A 609 29.06 -29.79 6.25
CA GLU A 609 28.31 -28.55 6.46
C GLU A 609 26.78 -28.64 6.29
N VAL A 610 26.31 -29.60 5.50
CA VAL A 610 24.89 -29.92 5.28
C VAL A 610 24.73 -31.43 5.32
N ILE A 611 23.73 -31.91 6.07
CA ILE A 611 23.31 -33.30 6.13
C ILE A 611 21.80 -33.40 5.91
N PHE A 612 21.33 -34.54 5.40
CA PHE A 612 19.93 -34.79 5.11
C PHE A 612 19.38 -35.88 6.03
N ALA A 613 18.04 -36.06 6.04
CA ALA A 613 17.37 -37.07 6.84
C ALA A 613 17.94 -38.47 6.64
N GLU A 614 18.32 -38.82 5.40
CA GLU A 614 18.93 -40.12 5.05
C GLU A 614 20.30 -40.35 5.74
N ASP A 615 21.05 -39.30 6.03
CA ASP A 615 22.32 -39.41 6.76
C ASP A 615 22.05 -39.62 8.27
N VAL A 616 21.00 -38.97 8.80
CA VAL A 616 20.53 -39.18 10.19
C VAL A 616 20.01 -40.60 10.35
N GLU A 617 19.27 -41.13 9.39
CA GLU A 617 18.78 -42.52 9.40
C GLU A 617 19.92 -43.57 9.41
N LYS A 618 21.04 -43.27 8.73
CA LYS A 618 22.22 -44.17 8.75
C LYS A 618 22.85 -44.22 10.13
N ILE A 619 22.76 -43.17 10.92
CA ILE A 619 23.36 -43.09 12.28
C ILE A 619 22.41 -43.69 13.32
N PHE A 620 21.14 -43.30 13.33
CA PHE A 620 20.17 -43.64 14.36
C PHE A 620 19.22 -44.79 13.98
N GLY A 621 19.27 -45.27 12.70
CA GLY A 621 18.25 -46.14 12.16
C GLY A 621 16.99 -45.42 11.71
N LYS A 622 16.04 -46.20 11.14
CA LYS A 622 14.76 -45.67 10.68
C LYS A 622 14.01 -44.96 11.84
N ARG A 623 13.45 -43.78 11.54
CA ARG A 623 12.63 -43.07 12.52
C ARG A 623 11.49 -43.99 13.02
N PRO A 624 11.28 -44.10 14.31
CA PRO A 624 10.29 -45.06 14.88
C PRO A 624 8.83 -44.66 14.58
N TRP A 625 8.59 -43.42 14.17
CA TRP A 625 7.26 -42.85 14.01
C TRP A 625 6.99 -42.46 12.54
N THR A 626 5.79 -42.75 12.03
CA THR A 626 5.33 -42.28 10.72
C THR A 626 4.94 -40.82 10.78
N SER A 627 5.23 -40.05 9.73
CA SER A 627 4.79 -38.66 9.66
C SER A 627 3.31 -38.58 9.26
N ARG A 628 2.60 -37.59 9.81
CA ARG A 628 1.19 -37.34 9.42
C ARG A 628 1.05 -37.07 7.92
N SER A 629 2.03 -36.46 7.29
CA SER A 629 2.04 -36.26 5.84
C SER A 629 2.04 -37.58 5.08
N GLU A 630 2.75 -38.59 5.57
CA GLU A 630 2.72 -39.96 5.02
C GLU A 630 1.38 -40.64 5.27
N GLU A 631 0.79 -40.46 6.45
CA GLU A 631 -0.54 -40.99 6.78
C GLU A 631 -1.63 -40.38 5.89
N ILE A 632 -1.61 -39.04 5.68
CA ILE A 632 -2.55 -38.33 4.81
C ILE A 632 -2.40 -38.80 3.36
N MET A 633 -1.17 -39.02 2.88
CA MET A 633 -0.96 -39.50 1.53
C MET A 633 -1.46 -40.94 1.36
N ALA A 634 -1.17 -41.82 2.30
CA ALA A 634 -1.68 -43.18 2.28
C ALA A 634 -3.23 -43.22 2.33
N ALA A 635 -3.84 -42.36 3.15
CA ALA A 635 -5.29 -42.25 3.20
C ALA A 635 -5.90 -41.72 1.89
N ASN A 636 -5.25 -40.72 1.27
CA ASN A 636 -5.68 -40.18 -0.03
C ASN A 636 -5.52 -41.21 -1.18
N GLU A 637 -4.46 -41.99 -1.19
CA GLU A 637 -4.28 -43.08 -2.14
C GLU A 637 -5.39 -44.14 -2.02
N GLN A 638 -5.73 -44.53 -0.79
CA GLN A 638 -6.84 -45.46 -0.53
C GLN A 638 -8.19 -44.89 -0.99
N LEU A 639 -8.43 -43.58 -0.73
CA LEU A 639 -9.65 -42.92 -1.21
C LEU A 639 -9.75 -42.86 -2.75
N LEU A 640 -8.63 -42.63 -3.43
CA LEU A 640 -8.57 -42.62 -4.87
C LEU A 640 -8.79 -44.02 -5.46
N GLU A 641 -8.20 -45.05 -4.86
CA GLU A 641 -8.43 -46.45 -5.25
C GLU A 641 -9.90 -46.84 -5.05
N THR A 642 -10.51 -46.45 -3.91
CA THR A 642 -11.91 -46.72 -3.62
C THR A 642 -12.84 -46.04 -4.63
N LYS A 643 -12.60 -44.77 -4.94
CA LYS A 643 -13.36 -44.04 -5.99
C LYS A 643 -13.17 -44.62 -7.39
N GLN A 644 -11.98 -45.13 -7.72
CA GLN A 644 -11.73 -45.84 -9.01
C GLN A 644 -12.47 -47.18 -9.08
N LEU A 645 -12.60 -47.86 -7.95
CA LEU A 645 -13.35 -49.13 -7.86
C LEU A 645 -14.86 -48.86 -7.98
N GLU A 646 -15.38 -47.83 -7.30
CA GLU A 646 -16.79 -47.40 -7.40
C GLU A 646 -17.16 -46.99 -8.83
N ASN A 647 -16.33 -46.16 -9.49
CA ASN A 647 -16.54 -45.77 -10.89
C ASN A 647 -16.44 -46.97 -11.89
N LYS A 648 -15.64 -48.00 -11.56
CA LYS A 648 -15.60 -49.24 -12.36
C LYS A 648 -16.85 -50.10 -12.17
N GLN A 649 -17.41 -50.12 -10.95
CA GLN A 649 -18.67 -50.82 -10.66
C GLN A 649 -19.88 -50.14 -11.33
N GLU A 650 -19.98 -48.82 -11.26
CA GLU A 650 -21.06 -48.07 -11.94
C GLU A 650 -21.00 -48.24 -13.46
N ASN A 651 -19.81 -48.30 -14.08
CA ASN A 651 -19.67 -48.55 -15.51
C ASN A 651 -20.00 -50.03 -15.89
N THR A 652 -19.76 -51.02 -15.02
CA THR A 652 -20.15 -52.40 -15.25
C THR A 652 -21.64 -52.66 -15.05
N ASP A 653 -22.29 -51.94 -14.13
CA ASP A 653 -23.74 -52.01 -13.93
C ASP A 653 -24.51 -51.23 -15.01
N GLY A 654 -23.93 -50.17 -15.57
CA GLY A 654 -24.46 -49.46 -16.74
C GLY A 654 -24.42 -50.26 -18.04
N GLU A 655 -23.41 -51.09 -18.26
CA GLU A 655 -23.32 -52.00 -19.44
C GLU A 655 -24.25 -53.23 -19.31
N ASN A 656 -24.51 -53.71 -18.10
CA ASN A 656 -25.45 -54.84 -17.90
C ASN A 656 -26.93 -54.43 -18.02
N ASN A 657 -27.28 -53.17 -17.78
CA ASN A 657 -28.65 -52.67 -17.96
C ASN A 657 -28.99 -52.29 -19.41
N SER A 658 -27.99 -52.07 -20.27
CA SER A 658 -28.19 -51.76 -21.69
C SER A 658 -28.37 -53.03 -22.58
N SER A 659 -28.12 -54.23 -22.03
CA SER A 659 -28.26 -55.50 -22.75
C SER A 659 -29.57 -56.24 -22.51
N SER A 660 -30.48 -55.77 -21.67
CA SER A 660 -31.77 -56.43 -21.33
C SER A 660 -33.02 -55.78 -21.94
N GLU A 661 -32.91 -54.75 -22.78
CA GLU A 661 -34.07 -54.07 -23.41
C GLU A 661 -34.27 -54.36 -24.92
N ASN A 662 -33.67 -55.43 -25.48
CA ASN A 662 -33.96 -55.82 -26.86
C ASN A 662 -34.36 -57.27 -26.95
N ASN A 663 -35.60 -57.63 -26.48
CA ASN A 663 -36.38 -58.74 -26.97
C ASN A 663 -37.77 -58.76 -26.37
N THR A 664 -38.76 -58.17 -27.04
CA THR A 664 -40.18 -58.68 -27.01
C THR A 664 -40.85 -58.31 -28.32
N PRO A 665 -41.54 -59.30 -28.98
CA PRO A 665 -42.20 -59.06 -30.26
C PRO A 665 -43.62 -58.50 -30.08
N SER A 666 -44.00 -57.74 -31.08
CA SER A 666 -45.34 -57.24 -31.37
C SER A 666 -46.39 -58.37 -31.43
N GLN A 667 -47.55 -58.17 -30.77
CA GLN A 667 -48.90 -58.61 -31.23
C GLN A 667 -49.99 -57.80 -30.49
N GLU A 668 -50.64 -56.95 -31.19
CA GLU A 668 -52.06 -56.91 -31.60
C GLU A 668 -53.14 -56.92 -30.51
N GLU A 669 -53.96 -55.84 -30.63
CA GLU A 669 -55.42 -55.74 -30.68
C GLU A 669 -56.23 -55.46 -29.40
N ASN A 670 -56.90 -54.35 -29.55
CA ASN A 670 -58.34 -54.10 -29.37
C ASN A 670 -58.99 -53.94 -28.00
N GLN A 671 -59.71 -52.83 -27.98
CA GLN A 671 -61.05 -52.60 -27.34
C GLN A 671 -61.05 -52.52 -25.80
N GLU A 672 -61.70 -51.66 -25.15
CA GLU A 672 -62.90 -50.79 -25.25
C GLU A 672 -62.96 -49.89 -24.01
N LYS A 673 -63.38 -48.73 -24.24
CA LYS A 673 -64.41 -47.94 -23.50
C LYS A 673 -64.68 -48.19 -22.02
N GLU A 674 -64.81 -47.05 -21.37
CA GLU A 674 -65.92 -46.56 -20.47
C GLU A 674 -65.66 -46.50 -18.96
N GLU A 675 -65.87 -45.29 -18.50
CA GLU A 675 -66.51 -44.85 -17.27
C GLU A 675 -65.84 -45.08 -15.89
N ALA A 676 -65.39 -44.03 -15.24
CA ALA A 676 -66.01 -43.24 -14.21
C ALA A 676 -65.08 -42.11 -13.76
#